data_9ee710132029b7beddb90aa93d8e4454
#
_entry.id   9ee710132029b7beddb90aa93d8e4454
#
_cell.length_a   1.000
_cell.length_b   1.000
_cell.length_c   1.000
_cell.angle_alpha   90.00
_cell.angle_beta   90.00
_cell.angle_gamma   90.00
#
_symmetry.space_group_name_H-M   'P 1'
#
loop_
_entity.id
_entity.type
_entity.pdbx_description
1 polymer ?
#
loop_
_entity_poly.entity_id
_entity_poly.type
_entity_poly.pdbx_seq_one_letter_code
_entity_poly.pdbx_strand_id
1 'polypeptide(L)'
;MRPLAPRSNDSLPQHYAPAYRERDGSYKDKFAPTEDVPSGMRWRFRLLGFMLVAGVVTLLIMALVPKETAHTGPPISMWNGVKAQRTTIVEDRNIHPIEQLSKAARKEFDTLKSKQSRSLHAAVQEYRRRYKIPPPPNFDKWYEFATENDVQFTDEYDNIHDALKPFWGMKPLAIRERVREALGYTGDNALIAIVIRDGKIVKNVGGPDWQRDMTADMMGSFIHLLPDVDLAFNVHDEPRVVVPHGELAQLLEIAEQKNMPAAFRKKDPFNTFSPQRPRDMGDGLKFPEYKTTRFNEYAHQATWVPSRLSCPPDSPARNMSDGVTDNSPAYSFSDLGFIYNMTAFTDICQSPSLRHSHGFFDRPNAYKLSHELIPIFSQSKVSSYQDILYPSPWYYYGKTVTDQPRKTHLPQYDEKADMAWTKKQTSLWWRGTTTGGFSRNGGWRYHHRQQFVDKASKPNLFNIMSQEQRDDEVARPWLVQETPRDKYSKLMDIHFTGAGQCDPADCDEQRKFFEIAKPVNSQDAWSYKFLLDIDGNAFSGRFYAMLKSCSNVYKMALFREWHDAWLRPWVHYMPLSLKGNEYLEAVRYVAEEKEGQAMAENMAIESKEWAGKVLRNVDLEAYFFRLLLEYARLVDDRRADIGFEM
;
A
#
# COMPACT_ATOMS: atom_id res chain seq x y z
N MET A 1 -33.68 -9.51 54.18
CA MET A 1 -33.31 -8.94 52.89
C MET A 1 -31.98 -8.19 53.05
N ARG A 2 -30.90 -8.77 52.61
CA ARG A 2 -29.56 -8.14 52.64
C ARG A 2 -29.21 -7.70 51.21
N PRO A 3 -28.61 -6.53 50.99
CA PRO A 3 -28.17 -6.08 49.65
C PRO A 3 -26.83 -6.73 49.27
N LEU A 4 -26.74 -7.20 48.02
CA LEU A 4 -25.56 -7.76 47.43
C LEU A 4 -24.62 -6.62 46.94
N ALA A 5 -23.34 -6.75 47.28
CA ALA A 5 -22.28 -5.86 46.90
C ALA A 5 -21.92 -6.04 45.38
N PRO A 6 -21.38 -5.01 44.69
CA PRO A 6 -21.01 -5.10 43.30
C PRO A 6 -19.71 -5.89 43.11
N ARG A 7 -19.70 -6.79 42.13
CA ARG A 7 -18.52 -7.54 41.70
C ARG A 7 -17.59 -6.64 40.86
N SER A 8 -16.32 -6.77 41.18
CA SER A 8 -15.17 -6.14 40.57
C SER A 8 -14.96 -6.48 39.10
N ASN A 9 -14.43 -5.50 38.38
CA ASN A 9 -13.91 -5.48 37.04
C ASN A 9 -13.18 -6.75 36.61
N ASP A 10 -13.66 -7.37 35.55
CA ASP A 10 -12.89 -8.32 34.76
C ASP A 10 -11.97 -7.58 33.80
N SER A 11 -10.70 -7.84 33.99
CA SER A 11 -9.58 -7.38 33.18
C SER A 11 -9.64 -7.97 31.76
N LEU A 12 -9.43 -7.10 30.78
CA LEU A 12 -9.23 -7.44 29.36
C LEU A 12 -8.04 -8.41 29.21
N PRO A 13 -8.10 -9.41 28.32
CA PRO A 13 -6.98 -10.29 28.04
C PRO A 13 -5.87 -9.51 27.30
N GLN A 14 -4.71 -9.50 27.91
CA GLN A 14 -3.45 -9.06 27.27
C GLN A 14 -3.08 -10.07 26.17
N HIS A 15 -2.95 -9.60 24.96
CA HIS A 15 -2.44 -10.39 23.85
C HIS A 15 -0.97 -10.77 24.06
N TYR A 16 -0.70 -12.05 23.94
CA TYR A 16 0.53 -12.79 23.85
C TYR A 16 1.75 -11.97 23.43
N ALA A 17 2.67 -11.83 24.38
CA ALA A 17 4.08 -11.63 24.12
C ALA A 17 4.80 -12.90 24.64
N PRO A 18 5.59 -13.61 23.84
CA PRO A 18 6.41 -14.69 24.35
C PRO A 18 7.55 -14.10 25.18
N ALA A 19 7.69 -14.61 26.42
CA ALA A 19 8.77 -14.28 27.31
C ALA A 19 10.10 -14.81 26.74
N TYR A 20 11.01 -13.92 26.38
CA TYR A 20 12.39 -14.26 26.11
C TYR A 20 13.20 -14.22 27.40
N ARG A 21 13.80 -15.36 27.72
CA ARG A 21 14.79 -15.57 28.78
C ARG A 21 16.11 -14.90 28.36
N GLU A 22 16.54 -13.91 29.10
CA GLU A 22 17.87 -13.32 28.98
C GLU A 22 18.96 -14.40 29.25
N ARG A 23 19.89 -14.54 28.31
CA ARG A 23 21.20 -15.15 28.55
C ARG A 23 22.22 -14.03 28.65
N ASP A 24 22.71 -13.86 29.86
CA ASP A 24 23.86 -13.06 30.21
C ASP A 24 25.11 -13.62 29.52
N GLY A 25 25.84 -12.76 28.81
CA GLY A 25 27.07 -13.13 28.12
C GLY A 25 27.94 -11.90 27.85
N SER A 26 28.67 -11.49 28.86
CA SER A 26 29.67 -10.42 28.78
C SER A 26 30.74 -10.74 27.72
N TYR A 27 30.95 -9.81 26.78
CA TYR A 27 32.16 -9.76 25.97
C TYR A 27 32.91 -8.45 26.26
N LYS A 28 34.09 -8.59 26.88
CA LYS A 28 34.99 -7.51 27.27
C LYS A 28 35.74 -6.98 26.05
N ASP A 29 35.78 -5.67 25.94
CA ASP A 29 36.65 -4.88 25.08
C ASP A 29 38.13 -5.22 25.24
N LYS A 30 38.80 -5.32 24.13
CA LYS A 30 40.25 -5.10 24.02
C LYS A 30 40.56 -4.57 22.63
N PHE A 31 40.85 -3.29 22.54
CA PHE A 31 41.88 -2.70 21.67
C PHE A 31 42.05 -1.23 22.03
N ALA A 32 43.16 -0.94 22.68
CA ALA A 32 43.69 0.41 22.88
C ALA A 32 44.82 0.68 21.86
N PRO A 33 45.07 1.93 21.49
CA PRO A 33 45.99 2.28 20.43
C PRO A 33 47.42 2.45 20.94
N THR A 34 48.41 2.15 20.10
CA THR A 34 49.80 2.57 20.30
C THR A 34 50.18 3.56 19.18
N GLU A 35 50.57 4.73 19.63
CA GLU A 35 51.34 5.72 18.87
C GLU A 35 52.76 5.15 18.62
N ASP A 36 53.36 5.51 17.47
CA ASP A 36 54.68 6.12 17.39
C ASP A 36 55.07 6.48 15.95
N VAL A 37 55.52 7.74 15.78
CA VAL A 37 56.16 8.27 14.59
C VAL A 37 57.69 8.26 14.85
N PRO A 38 58.57 7.99 13.86
CA PRO A 38 59.44 9.08 13.47
C PRO A 38 59.80 9.20 11.97
N SER A 39 60.08 10.42 11.64
CA SER A 39 60.66 11.13 10.50
C SER A 39 61.79 10.45 9.68
N GLY A 40 61.82 10.77 8.37
CA GLY A 40 63.04 10.57 7.57
C GLY A 40 62.88 10.81 6.07
N MET A 41 63.20 11.98 5.68
CA MET A 41 63.34 12.61 4.37
C MET A 41 64.26 11.82 3.36
N ARG A 42 63.94 11.98 2.07
CA ARG A 42 64.69 11.64 0.86
C ARG A 42 64.30 10.41 0.08
N TRP A 43 63.31 10.61 -0.83
CA TRP A 43 63.19 9.83 -2.09
C TRP A 43 62.33 10.61 -3.13
N ARG A 44 62.86 11.68 -3.66
CA ARG A 44 62.12 12.55 -4.64
C ARG A 44 62.48 12.35 -6.11
N PHE A 45 63.24 11.38 -6.53
CA PHE A 45 63.66 11.28 -7.92
C PHE A 45 63.49 9.93 -8.63
N ARG A 46 62.78 8.95 -8.02
CA ARG A 46 62.48 7.67 -8.70
C ARG A 46 60.98 7.43 -8.97
N LEU A 47 60.10 8.29 -8.53
CA LEU A 47 58.63 8.13 -8.70
C LEU A 47 58.07 8.68 -10.04
N LEU A 48 58.75 9.59 -10.72
CA LEU A 48 58.26 10.14 -12.01
C LEU A 48 58.40 9.15 -13.17
N GLY A 49 59.41 8.27 -13.17
CA GLY A 49 59.58 7.26 -14.23
C GLY A 49 58.56 6.12 -14.17
N PHE A 50 58.20 5.70 -12.95
CA PHE A 50 57.20 4.63 -12.75
C PHE A 50 55.77 5.06 -13.05
N MET A 51 55.41 6.33 -12.81
CA MET A 51 54.05 6.83 -13.12
C MET A 51 53.81 6.98 -14.62
N LEU A 52 54.83 7.32 -15.39
CA LEU A 52 54.71 7.45 -16.87
C LEU A 52 54.54 6.06 -17.54
N VAL A 53 55.27 5.06 -17.08
CA VAL A 53 55.14 3.69 -17.61
C VAL A 53 53.85 3.04 -17.16
N ALA A 54 53.41 3.24 -15.90
CA ALA A 54 52.12 2.79 -15.43
C ALA A 54 50.95 3.44 -16.17
N GLY A 55 51.02 4.72 -16.45
CA GLY A 55 50.02 5.48 -17.23
C GLY A 55 49.86 4.96 -18.65
N VAL A 56 50.99 4.67 -19.35
CA VAL A 56 50.95 4.14 -20.73
C VAL A 56 50.45 2.69 -20.75
N VAL A 57 50.82 1.86 -19.77
CA VAL A 57 50.31 0.48 -19.65
C VAL A 57 48.82 0.46 -19.32
N THR A 58 48.33 1.35 -18.47
CA THR A 58 46.91 1.47 -18.18
C THR A 58 46.09 1.95 -19.39
N LEU A 59 46.64 2.89 -20.17
CA LEU A 59 46.00 3.33 -21.41
C LEU A 59 46.01 2.24 -22.50
N LEU A 60 47.04 1.43 -22.59
CA LEU A 60 47.11 0.27 -23.50
C LEU A 60 46.18 -0.86 -23.08
N ILE A 61 46.03 -1.10 -21.78
CA ILE A 61 45.05 -2.09 -21.27
C ILE A 61 43.61 -1.60 -21.50
N MET A 62 43.35 -0.29 -21.33
CA MET A 62 42.02 0.28 -21.66
C MET A 62 41.68 0.27 -23.15
N ALA A 63 42.72 0.25 -24.04
CA ALA A 63 42.52 0.18 -25.49
C ALA A 63 42.33 -1.28 -25.99
N LEU A 64 42.72 -2.30 -25.21
CA LEU A 64 42.62 -3.72 -25.53
C LEU A 64 41.49 -4.47 -24.87
N VAL A 65 40.75 -3.80 -23.92
CA VAL A 65 39.50 -4.33 -23.42
C VAL A 65 38.45 -4.15 -24.51
N PRO A 66 37.84 -5.23 -25.04
CA PRO A 66 36.71 -5.06 -25.94
C PRO A 66 35.68 -4.19 -25.20
N LYS A 67 35.30 -3.06 -25.80
CA LYS A 67 34.11 -2.34 -25.35
C LYS A 67 32.98 -3.34 -25.45
N GLU A 68 32.66 -3.97 -24.34
CA GLU A 68 31.33 -4.53 -24.16
C GLU A 68 30.40 -3.40 -24.53
N THR A 69 29.75 -3.52 -25.66
CA THR A 69 28.63 -2.70 -26.01
C THR A 69 27.66 -2.84 -24.87
N ALA A 70 27.65 -1.86 -23.97
CA ALA A 70 26.57 -1.70 -23.02
C ALA A 70 25.31 -1.72 -23.89
N HIS A 71 24.57 -2.83 -23.84
CA HIS A 71 23.20 -2.87 -24.32
C HIS A 71 22.45 -1.86 -23.46
N THR A 72 22.44 -0.61 -23.91
CA THR A 72 21.44 0.36 -23.48
C THR A 72 20.13 -0.05 -24.14
N GLY A 73 19.57 -1.14 -23.65
CA GLY A 73 18.15 -1.35 -23.76
C GLY A 73 17.46 -0.15 -23.11
N PRO A 74 16.34 0.32 -23.63
CA PRO A 74 15.62 1.40 -22.98
C PRO A 74 15.43 1.03 -21.51
N PRO A 75 15.53 1.98 -20.55
CA PRO A 75 15.37 1.67 -19.13
C PRO A 75 14.03 0.95 -18.98
N ILE A 76 14.09 -0.30 -18.51
CA ILE A 76 12.91 -1.08 -18.18
C ILE A 76 12.26 -0.32 -17.03
N SER A 77 11.26 0.51 -17.35
CA SER A 77 10.47 1.13 -16.31
C SER A 77 9.70 -0.01 -15.64
N MET A 78 10.09 -0.40 -14.43
CA MET A 78 9.40 -1.42 -13.62
C MET A 78 7.92 -1.09 -13.35
N TRP A 79 7.47 0.07 -13.81
CA TRP A 79 6.14 0.63 -13.62
C TRP A 79 5.58 1.13 -14.96
N ASN A 80 5.22 0.20 -15.84
CA ASN A 80 4.22 0.48 -16.87
C ASN A 80 2.79 0.37 -16.31
N GLY A 81 2.64 0.36 -14.98
CA GLY A 81 1.37 0.56 -14.33
C GLY A 81 0.92 1.98 -14.56
N VAL A 82 -0.12 2.13 -15.38
CA VAL A 82 -0.74 3.40 -15.73
C VAL A 82 0.32 4.44 -16.11
N LYS A 83 0.67 4.53 -17.39
CA LYS A 83 1.05 5.84 -17.95
C LYS A 83 -0.13 6.75 -17.62
N ALA A 84 -0.12 7.33 -16.43
CA ALA A 84 -0.85 8.55 -16.20
C ALA A 84 -0.38 9.43 -17.34
N GLN A 85 -1.20 9.57 -18.38
CA GLN A 85 -1.02 10.68 -19.30
C GLN A 85 -0.84 11.85 -18.36
N ARG A 86 0.35 12.43 -18.36
CA ARG A 86 0.60 13.70 -17.70
C ARG A 86 -0.43 14.64 -18.30
N THR A 87 -1.59 14.72 -17.67
CA THR A 87 -2.42 15.89 -17.82
C THR A 87 -1.62 16.94 -17.10
N THR A 88 -0.79 17.66 -17.83
CA THR A 88 -0.11 18.83 -17.32
C THR A 88 -1.24 19.79 -16.98
N ILE A 89 -1.65 19.79 -15.70
CA ILE A 89 -2.52 20.83 -15.19
C ILE A 89 -1.66 22.09 -15.27
N VAL A 90 -2.00 22.98 -16.18
CA VAL A 90 -1.39 24.31 -16.22
C VAL A 90 -1.97 25.07 -15.06
N GLU A 91 -1.15 25.47 -14.10
CA GLU A 91 -1.60 26.20 -12.92
C GLU A 91 -2.12 27.58 -13.32
N ASP A 92 -3.39 27.85 -13.03
CA ASP A 92 -3.98 29.17 -13.05
C ASP A 92 -3.98 29.73 -11.63
N ARG A 93 -3.13 30.69 -11.34
CA ARG A 93 -3.01 31.28 -10.01
C ARG A 93 -4.26 32.04 -9.54
N ASN A 94 -5.19 32.37 -10.43
CA ASN A 94 -6.44 33.03 -10.08
C ASN A 94 -7.50 32.05 -9.56
N ILE A 95 -7.28 30.74 -9.74
CA ILE A 95 -8.15 29.67 -9.26
C ILE A 95 -7.42 28.92 -8.14
N HIS A 96 -8.10 28.61 -7.03
CA HIS A 96 -7.48 27.87 -5.95
C HIS A 96 -6.99 26.49 -6.41
N PRO A 97 -5.77 26.04 -6.02
CA PRO A 97 -5.20 24.77 -6.48
C PRO A 97 -6.10 23.55 -6.24
N ILE A 98 -6.78 23.48 -5.11
CA ILE A 98 -7.70 22.39 -4.76
C ILE A 98 -8.87 22.33 -5.78
N GLU A 99 -9.39 23.45 -6.20
CA GLU A 99 -10.46 23.51 -7.20
C GLU A 99 -9.98 22.99 -8.56
N GLN A 100 -8.77 23.38 -8.98
CA GLN A 100 -8.17 22.93 -10.24
C GLN A 100 -7.96 21.41 -10.22
N LEU A 101 -7.41 20.89 -9.11
CA LEU A 101 -7.19 19.45 -8.91
C LEU A 101 -8.50 18.66 -8.93
N SER A 102 -9.53 19.13 -8.24
CA SER A 102 -10.84 18.48 -8.22
C SER A 102 -11.50 18.46 -9.60
N LYS A 103 -11.47 19.56 -10.33
CA LYS A 103 -12.02 19.65 -11.71
C LYS A 103 -11.27 18.71 -12.66
N ALA A 104 -9.95 18.66 -12.60
CA ALA A 104 -9.14 17.79 -13.44
C ALA A 104 -9.39 16.31 -13.13
N ALA A 105 -9.36 15.94 -11.85
CA ALA A 105 -9.61 14.57 -11.40
C ALA A 105 -11.01 14.08 -11.77
N ARG A 106 -12.02 14.95 -11.67
CA ARG A 106 -13.39 14.69 -12.10
C ARG A 106 -13.47 14.34 -13.58
N LYS A 107 -12.87 15.16 -14.43
CA LYS A 107 -12.84 14.93 -15.88
C LYS A 107 -12.17 13.60 -16.23
N GLU A 108 -11.09 13.29 -15.55
CA GLU A 108 -10.38 12.00 -15.74
C GLU A 108 -11.24 10.81 -15.31
N PHE A 109 -11.91 10.93 -14.16
CA PHE A 109 -12.78 9.88 -13.63
C PHE A 109 -14.00 9.62 -14.52
N ASP A 110 -14.66 10.69 -15.01
CA ASP A 110 -15.79 10.56 -15.93
C ASP A 110 -15.37 9.94 -17.26
N THR A 111 -14.17 10.29 -17.75
CA THR A 111 -13.57 9.65 -18.92
C THR A 111 -13.32 8.18 -18.68
N LEU A 112 -12.79 7.81 -17.51
CA LEU A 112 -12.53 6.42 -17.13
C LEU A 112 -13.83 5.60 -17.11
N LYS A 113 -14.88 6.11 -16.44
CA LYS A 113 -16.20 5.46 -16.40
C LYS A 113 -16.80 5.26 -17.79
N SER A 114 -16.68 6.27 -18.65
CA SER A 114 -17.28 6.22 -19.98
C SER A 114 -16.62 5.20 -20.91
N LYS A 115 -15.36 4.85 -20.66
CA LYS A 115 -14.56 3.94 -21.48
C LYS A 115 -14.67 2.46 -21.09
N GLN A 116 -15.38 2.13 -20.01
CA GLN A 116 -15.52 0.73 -19.57
C GLN A 116 -16.20 -0.12 -20.65
N SER A 117 -15.71 -1.33 -20.80
CA SER A 117 -16.27 -2.31 -21.74
C SER A 117 -17.70 -2.71 -21.37
N ARG A 118 -18.62 -2.61 -22.33
CA ARG A 118 -20.05 -2.89 -22.12
C ARG A 118 -20.51 -4.22 -22.71
N SER A 119 -19.58 -5.03 -23.21
CA SER A 119 -19.84 -6.38 -23.70
C SER A 119 -18.64 -7.28 -23.44
N LEU A 120 -18.86 -8.58 -23.32
CA LEU A 120 -17.79 -9.57 -23.15
C LEU A 120 -16.75 -9.44 -24.27
N HIS A 121 -17.19 -9.28 -25.51
CA HIS A 121 -16.28 -9.10 -26.65
C HIS A 121 -15.38 -7.87 -26.47
N ALA A 122 -15.93 -6.72 -26.09
CA ALA A 122 -15.16 -5.50 -25.84
C ALA A 122 -14.16 -5.70 -24.67
N ALA A 123 -14.58 -6.36 -23.59
CA ALA A 123 -13.73 -6.64 -22.44
C ALA A 123 -12.55 -7.56 -22.80
N VAL A 124 -12.77 -8.58 -23.64
CA VAL A 124 -11.72 -9.46 -24.16
C VAL A 124 -10.73 -8.68 -25.02
N GLN A 125 -11.23 -7.81 -25.91
CA GLN A 125 -10.36 -6.99 -26.77
C GLN A 125 -9.53 -6.00 -25.92
N GLU A 126 -10.15 -5.33 -24.95
CA GLU A 126 -9.45 -4.39 -24.07
C GLU A 126 -8.42 -5.10 -23.20
N TYR A 127 -8.73 -6.28 -22.68
CA TYR A 127 -7.79 -7.12 -21.95
C TYR A 127 -6.56 -7.46 -22.80
N ARG A 128 -6.77 -7.98 -24.02
CA ARG A 128 -5.68 -8.32 -24.96
C ARG A 128 -4.86 -7.09 -25.35
N ARG A 129 -5.52 -5.94 -25.51
CA ARG A 129 -4.86 -4.68 -25.83
C ARG A 129 -3.93 -4.24 -24.71
N ARG A 130 -4.40 -4.30 -23.44
CA ARG A 130 -3.64 -3.88 -22.26
C ARG A 130 -2.50 -4.85 -21.95
N TYR A 131 -2.80 -6.11 -21.81
CA TYR A 131 -1.87 -7.07 -21.17
C TYR A 131 -1.10 -7.94 -22.16
N LYS A 132 -1.43 -7.89 -23.45
CA LYS A 132 -0.73 -8.67 -24.49
C LYS A 132 -0.71 -10.19 -24.22
N ILE A 133 -1.77 -10.71 -23.63
CA ILE A 133 -2.10 -12.12 -23.44
C ILE A 133 -3.63 -12.29 -23.59
N PRO A 134 -4.17 -13.48 -23.89
CA PRO A 134 -5.61 -13.70 -23.80
C PRO A 134 -6.07 -13.66 -22.32
N PRO A 135 -7.33 -13.35 -22.02
CA PRO A 135 -7.88 -13.50 -20.67
C PRO A 135 -7.71 -14.94 -20.15
N PRO A 136 -7.74 -15.16 -18.82
CA PRO A 136 -7.70 -16.50 -18.24
C PRO A 136 -8.94 -17.33 -18.63
N PRO A 137 -8.90 -18.66 -18.54
CA PRO A 137 -10.11 -19.48 -18.63
C PRO A 137 -11.18 -19.02 -17.63
N ASN A 138 -12.46 -19.23 -17.98
CA ASN A 138 -13.61 -18.75 -17.18
C ASN A 138 -13.73 -17.23 -17.08
N PHE A 139 -13.06 -16.47 -17.93
CA PHE A 139 -13.22 -15.02 -18.00
C PHE A 139 -14.67 -14.61 -18.34
N ASP A 140 -15.35 -15.39 -19.19
CA ASP A 140 -16.76 -15.24 -19.48
C ASP A 140 -17.63 -15.38 -18.23
N LYS A 141 -17.33 -16.34 -17.35
CA LYS A 141 -18.03 -16.56 -16.08
C LYS A 141 -17.80 -15.42 -15.07
N TRP A 142 -16.57 -14.90 -15.04
CA TRP A 142 -16.28 -13.70 -14.28
C TRP A 142 -17.04 -12.48 -14.81
N TYR A 143 -17.07 -12.28 -16.15
CA TYR A 143 -17.77 -11.17 -16.76
C TYR A 143 -19.29 -11.25 -16.53
N GLU A 144 -19.88 -12.44 -16.64
CA GLU A 144 -21.27 -12.72 -16.30
C GLU A 144 -21.55 -12.35 -14.84
N PHE A 145 -20.73 -12.84 -13.88
CA PHE A 145 -20.84 -12.50 -12.47
C PHE A 145 -20.76 -11.00 -12.22
N ALA A 146 -19.81 -10.31 -12.85
CA ALA A 146 -19.62 -8.86 -12.69
C ALA A 146 -20.81 -8.07 -13.22
N THR A 147 -21.35 -8.44 -14.38
CA THR A 147 -22.47 -7.74 -15.01
C THR A 147 -23.81 -8.01 -14.34
N GLU A 148 -24.07 -9.23 -13.89
CA GLU A 148 -25.29 -9.60 -13.12
C GLU A 148 -25.36 -8.86 -11.78
N ASN A 149 -24.21 -8.52 -11.21
CA ASN A 149 -24.11 -7.83 -9.93
C ASN A 149 -23.85 -6.31 -10.06
N ASP A 150 -23.97 -5.76 -11.26
CA ASP A 150 -23.76 -4.33 -11.53
C ASP A 150 -22.41 -3.81 -11.02
N VAL A 151 -21.33 -4.58 -11.22
CA VAL A 151 -19.96 -4.15 -10.92
C VAL A 151 -19.58 -3.04 -11.89
N GLN A 152 -19.20 -1.88 -11.36
CA GLN A 152 -19.05 -0.65 -12.13
C GLN A 152 -17.82 -0.65 -13.05
N PHE A 153 -16.78 -1.39 -12.71
CA PHE A 153 -15.56 -1.50 -13.51
C PHE A 153 -15.33 -2.91 -13.99
N THR A 154 -15.22 -3.06 -15.31
CA THR A 154 -14.89 -4.32 -15.98
C THR A 154 -13.46 -4.38 -16.52
N ASP A 155 -12.78 -3.23 -16.62
CA ASP A 155 -11.46 -3.11 -17.23
C ASP A 155 -10.36 -2.65 -16.24
N GLU A 156 -10.70 -2.13 -15.05
CA GLU A 156 -9.74 -1.51 -14.14
C GLU A 156 -9.14 -2.51 -13.15
N TYR A 157 -8.29 -3.42 -13.67
CA TYR A 157 -7.61 -4.50 -12.93
C TYR A 157 -6.10 -4.54 -13.18
N ASP A 158 -5.51 -3.42 -13.61
CA ASP A 158 -4.08 -3.35 -13.95
C ASP A 158 -3.17 -3.75 -12.78
N ASN A 159 -3.57 -3.46 -11.54
CA ASN A 159 -2.84 -3.83 -10.34
C ASN A 159 -2.72 -5.36 -10.14
N ILE A 160 -3.69 -6.16 -10.60
CA ILE A 160 -3.60 -7.63 -10.64
C ILE A 160 -2.51 -8.04 -11.62
N HIS A 161 -2.57 -7.50 -12.82
CA HIS A 161 -1.60 -7.82 -13.88
C HIS A 161 -0.18 -7.45 -13.46
N ASP A 162 0.02 -6.24 -12.91
CA ASP A 162 1.32 -5.76 -12.47
C ASP A 162 1.91 -6.62 -11.33
N ALA A 163 1.07 -7.04 -10.38
CA ALA A 163 1.50 -7.91 -9.27
C ALA A 163 1.88 -9.32 -9.75
N LEU A 164 1.17 -9.84 -10.76
CA LEU A 164 1.38 -11.20 -11.26
C LEU A 164 2.42 -11.32 -12.37
N LYS A 165 2.78 -10.20 -13.01
CA LYS A 165 3.71 -10.16 -14.15
C LYS A 165 5.09 -10.80 -13.85
N PRO A 166 5.76 -10.55 -12.72
CA PRO A 166 7.04 -11.20 -12.42
C PRO A 166 6.95 -12.73 -12.36
N PHE A 167 5.81 -13.28 -11.93
CA PHE A 167 5.59 -14.71 -11.86
C PHE A 167 5.50 -15.37 -13.23
N TRP A 168 5.17 -14.64 -14.30
CA TRP A 168 5.30 -15.13 -15.65
C TRP A 168 6.75 -15.47 -16.02
N GLY A 169 7.74 -14.86 -15.35
CA GLY A 169 9.16 -15.20 -15.50
C GLY A 169 9.54 -16.54 -14.88
N MET A 170 8.75 -17.07 -13.94
CA MET A 170 9.00 -18.35 -13.27
C MET A 170 8.31 -19.52 -14.01
N LYS A 171 8.75 -20.75 -13.77
CA LYS A 171 8.01 -21.96 -14.18
C LYS A 171 6.83 -22.19 -13.24
N PRO A 172 5.65 -22.66 -13.71
CA PRO A 172 4.50 -22.96 -12.86
C PRO A 172 4.83 -23.85 -11.67
N LEU A 173 5.59 -24.94 -11.90
CA LEU A 173 6.05 -25.82 -10.83
C LEU A 173 6.80 -25.05 -9.73
N ALA A 174 7.73 -24.15 -10.09
CA ALA A 174 8.49 -23.38 -9.10
C ALA A 174 7.61 -22.44 -8.29
N ILE A 175 6.54 -21.89 -8.89
CA ILE A 175 5.55 -21.06 -8.15
C ILE A 175 4.84 -21.93 -7.11
N ARG A 176 4.35 -23.11 -7.52
CA ARG A 176 3.65 -24.04 -6.62
C ARG A 176 4.56 -24.55 -5.49
N GLU A 177 5.81 -24.90 -5.81
CA GLU A 177 6.81 -25.33 -4.81
C GLU A 177 7.05 -24.25 -3.74
N ARG A 178 7.22 -23.00 -4.14
CA ARG A 178 7.43 -21.88 -3.19
C ARG A 178 6.25 -21.67 -2.25
N VAL A 179 5.02 -21.77 -2.75
CA VAL A 179 3.82 -21.71 -1.90
C VAL A 179 3.80 -22.86 -0.89
N ARG A 180 4.04 -24.09 -1.36
CA ARG A 180 4.00 -25.28 -0.52
C ARG A 180 5.13 -25.30 0.52
N GLU A 181 6.31 -24.83 0.16
CA GLU A 181 7.41 -24.62 1.09
C GLU A 181 7.03 -23.59 2.18
N ALA A 182 6.45 -22.46 1.78
CA ALA A 182 6.02 -21.43 2.72
C ALA A 182 4.92 -21.93 3.69
N LEU A 183 3.97 -22.72 3.19
CA LEU A 183 2.85 -23.27 3.98
C LEU A 183 3.24 -24.55 4.76
N GLY A 184 4.27 -25.28 4.35
CA GLY A 184 4.76 -26.50 4.99
C GLY A 184 5.86 -26.28 6.02
N TYR A 185 6.26 -25.03 6.28
CA TYR A 185 7.26 -24.74 7.31
C TYR A 185 6.78 -25.16 8.69
N THR A 186 7.61 -25.95 9.40
CA THR A 186 7.26 -26.50 10.73
C THR A 186 7.26 -25.48 11.86
N GLY A 187 7.84 -24.30 11.64
CA GLY A 187 7.70 -23.14 12.53
C GLY A 187 6.50 -22.28 12.12
N ASP A 188 6.57 -20.98 12.46
CA ASP A 188 5.50 -20.01 12.14
C ASP A 188 5.97 -19.02 11.07
N ASN A 189 5.34 -19.04 9.89
CA ASN A 189 5.50 -18.04 8.85
C ASN A 189 4.45 -16.92 8.93
N ALA A 190 3.54 -16.96 9.90
CA ALA A 190 2.40 -16.04 9.99
C ALA A 190 1.60 -15.99 8.67
N LEU A 191 1.19 -17.15 8.17
CA LEU A 191 0.40 -17.33 6.95
C LEU A 191 -0.91 -18.05 7.23
N ILE A 192 -1.95 -17.67 6.47
CA ILE A 192 -3.16 -18.45 6.30
C ILE A 192 -3.01 -19.31 5.06
N ALA A 193 -3.28 -20.61 5.19
CA ALA A 193 -3.35 -21.55 4.07
C ALA A 193 -4.80 -21.81 3.70
N ILE A 194 -5.20 -21.49 2.47
CA ILE A 194 -6.47 -21.91 1.88
C ILE A 194 -6.16 -22.79 0.67
N VAL A 195 -6.61 -24.03 0.71
CA VAL A 195 -6.35 -25.01 -0.33
C VAL A 195 -7.67 -25.41 -1.00
N ILE A 196 -7.72 -25.21 -2.30
CA ILE A 196 -8.90 -25.51 -3.12
C ILE A 196 -8.62 -26.78 -3.95
N ARG A 197 -9.52 -27.75 -3.86
CA ARG A 197 -9.53 -28.98 -4.67
C ARG A 197 -10.96 -29.27 -5.12
N ASP A 198 -11.11 -29.60 -6.37
CA ASP A 198 -12.40 -29.95 -6.97
C ASP A 198 -13.50 -28.92 -6.66
N GLY A 199 -13.15 -27.62 -6.75
CA GLY A 199 -14.06 -26.50 -6.47
C GLY A 199 -14.49 -26.33 -5.02
N LYS A 200 -13.75 -26.89 -4.05
CA LYS A 200 -14.04 -26.81 -2.62
C LYS A 200 -12.79 -26.51 -1.80
N ILE A 201 -12.96 -25.82 -0.69
CA ILE A 201 -11.88 -25.67 0.30
C ILE A 201 -11.70 -26.98 1.05
N VAL A 202 -10.55 -27.63 0.86
CA VAL A 202 -10.19 -28.87 1.55
C VAL A 202 -9.32 -28.60 2.78
N LYS A 203 -8.69 -27.44 2.86
CA LYS A 203 -7.89 -27.00 4.02
C LYS A 203 -8.00 -25.48 4.19
N ASN A 204 -8.28 -25.07 5.42
CA ASN A 204 -8.36 -23.66 5.83
C ASN A 204 -7.76 -23.52 7.22
N VAL A 205 -6.49 -23.15 7.31
CA VAL A 205 -5.71 -23.16 8.56
C VAL A 205 -4.75 -21.97 8.65
N GLY A 206 -4.32 -21.70 9.88
CA GLY A 206 -3.38 -20.62 10.19
C GLY A 206 -4.05 -19.25 10.39
N GLY A 207 -3.34 -18.34 11.02
CA GLY A 207 -3.82 -16.99 11.33
C GLY A 207 -5.02 -16.94 12.30
N PRO A 208 -5.55 -15.72 12.53
CA PRO A 208 -6.78 -15.53 13.31
C PRO A 208 -8.02 -16.10 12.59
N ASP A 209 -8.92 -16.73 13.33
CA ASP A 209 -10.14 -17.36 12.79
C ASP A 209 -10.96 -16.38 11.95
N TRP A 210 -11.19 -15.17 12.46
CA TRP A 210 -11.99 -14.16 11.76
C TRP A 210 -11.40 -13.78 10.38
N GLN A 211 -10.07 -13.63 10.29
CA GLN A 211 -9.39 -13.24 9.03
C GLN A 211 -9.48 -14.38 8.02
N ARG A 212 -9.21 -15.59 8.48
CA ARG A 212 -9.27 -16.81 7.70
C ARG A 212 -10.66 -17.08 7.15
N ASP A 213 -11.68 -17.01 8.02
CA ASP A 213 -13.05 -17.33 7.68
C ASP A 213 -13.63 -16.29 6.71
N MET A 214 -13.37 -14.98 6.93
CA MET A 214 -13.80 -13.93 6.00
C MET A 214 -13.12 -14.05 4.64
N THR A 215 -11.83 -14.43 4.61
CA THR A 215 -11.13 -14.66 3.33
C THR A 215 -11.73 -15.84 2.58
N ALA A 216 -12.11 -16.90 3.28
CA ALA A 216 -12.80 -18.06 2.69
C ALA A 216 -14.21 -17.70 2.20
N ASP A 217 -14.97 -16.95 2.99
CA ASP A 217 -16.34 -16.53 2.67
C ASP A 217 -16.40 -15.67 1.38
N MET A 218 -15.40 -14.81 1.15
CA MET A 218 -15.29 -14.01 -0.10
C MET A 218 -15.21 -14.87 -1.38
N MET A 219 -14.84 -16.15 -1.28
CA MET A 219 -14.77 -17.04 -2.45
C MET A 219 -16.05 -17.86 -2.64
N GLY A 220 -16.97 -17.84 -1.68
CA GLY A 220 -18.11 -18.75 -1.64
C GLY A 220 -19.01 -18.73 -2.88
N SER A 221 -19.17 -17.56 -3.51
CA SER A 221 -20.02 -17.40 -4.72
C SER A 221 -19.41 -17.98 -6.00
N PHE A 222 -18.09 -18.10 -6.08
CA PHE A 222 -17.39 -18.47 -7.33
C PHE A 222 -16.37 -19.60 -7.19
N ILE A 223 -16.15 -20.13 -5.99
CA ILE A 223 -15.11 -21.15 -5.74
C ILE A 223 -15.23 -22.39 -6.64
N HIS A 224 -16.47 -22.77 -6.99
CA HIS A 224 -16.73 -23.92 -7.88
C HIS A 224 -16.25 -23.71 -9.33
N LEU A 225 -15.91 -22.48 -9.70
CA LEU A 225 -15.35 -22.11 -11.01
C LEU A 225 -13.81 -22.03 -11.00
N LEU A 226 -13.19 -22.19 -9.82
CA LEU A 226 -11.74 -22.19 -9.70
C LEU A 226 -11.16 -23.59 -9.89
N PRO A 227 -9.98 -23.73 -10.51
CA PRO A 227 -9.24 -24.98 -10.52
C PRO A 227 -8.59 -25.23 -9.15
N ASP A 228 -7.89 -26.36 -9.05
CA ASP A 228 -7.10 -26.68 -7.88
C ASP A 228 -5.95 -25.69 -7.68
N VAL A 229 -5.90 -25.06 -6.50
CA VAL A 229 -4.85 -24.08 -6.15
C VAL A 229 -4.52 -24.11 -4.66
N ASP A 230 -3.28 -23.78 -4.34
CA ASP A 230 -2.78 -23.54 -2.99
C ASP A 230 -2.55 -22.03 -2.82
N LEU A 231 -3.17 -21.44 -1.80
CA LEU A 231 -3.16 -19.99 -1.56
C LEU A 231 -2.53 -19.69 -0.21
N ALA A 232 -1.58 -18.75 -0.18
CA ALA A 232 -0.90 -18.29 1.03
C ALA A 232 -1.22 -16.82 1.29
N PHE A 233 -1.97 -16.53 2.37
CA PHE A 233 -2.34 -15.16 2.75
C PHE A 233 -1.52 -14.69 3.93
N ASN A 234 -1.06 -13.45 3.86
CA ASN A 234 -0.35 -12.78 4.92
C ASN A 234 -1.27 -12.48 6.12
N VAL A 235 -0.86 -12.86 7.31
CA VAL A 235 -1.61 -12.55 8.56
C VAL A 235 -1.36 -11.12 8.99
N HIS A 236 -0.14 -10.60 8.77
CA HIS A 236 0.24 -9.25 9.18
C HIS A 236 -0.36 -8.19 8.25
N ASP A 237 -0.52 -6.98 8.77
CA ASP A 237 -0.92 -5.83 7.98
C ASP A 237 0.20 -5.43 7.00
N GLU A 238 1.46 -5.52 7.45
CA GLU A 238 2.65 -5.15 6.70
C GLU A 238 2.94 -6.15 5.56
N PRO A 239 3.30 -5.68 4.34
CA PRO A 239 3.68 -6.54 3.21
C PRO A 239 5.05 -7.22 3.48
N ARG A 240 5.37 -8.29 2.72
CA ARG A 240 6.47 -9.16 3.09
C ARG A 240 7.33 -9.74 1.96
N VAL A 241 7.15 -9.31 0.72
CA VAL A 241 7.93 -9.82 -0.41
C VAL A 241 8.66 -8.68 -1.11
N VAL A 242 9.99 -8.63 -1.00
CA VAL A 242 10.84 -7.65 -1.70
C VAL A 242 11.94 -8.38 -2.47
N VAL A 243 11.78 -8.48 -3.77
CA VAL A 243 12.75 -9.14 -4.65
C VAL A 243 13.84 -8.14 -5.06
N PRO A 244 15.14 -8.47 -4.91
CA PRO A 244 16.22 -7.62 -5.37
C PRO A 244 16.06 -7.24 -6.85
N HIS A 245 16.39 -5.98 -7.19
CA HIS A 245 16.17 -5.43 -8.53
C HIS A 245 16.70 -6.31 -9.67
N GLY A 246 17.92 -6.85 -9.55
CA GLY A 246 18.52 -7.67 -10.61
C GLY A 246 17.71 -8.94 -10.90
N GLU A 247 17.26 -9.66 -9.87
CA GLU A 247 16.41 -10.84 -10.02
C GLU A 247 15.03 -10.44 -10.58
N LEU A 248 14.43 -9.38 -10.03
CA LEU A 248 13.13 -8.90 -10.49
C LEU A 248 13.15 -8.48 -11.96
N ALA A 249 14.19 -7.76 -12.39
CA ALA A 249 14.37 -7.33 -13.78
C ALA A 249 14.52 -8.54 -14.72
N GLN A 250 15.30 -9.55 -14.33
CA GLN A 250 15.43 -10.79 -15.10
C GLN A 250 14.11 -11.54 -15.25
N LEU A 251 13.32 -11.65 -14.16
CA LEU A 251 12.01 -12.30 -14.21
C LEU A 251 11.04 -11.53 -15.11
N LEU A 252 11.03 -10.19 -15.04
CA LEU A 252 10.21 -9.35 -15.91
C LEU A 252 10.64 -9.49 -17.38
N GLU A 253 11.92 -9.54 -17.68
CA GLU A 253 12.43 -9.75 -19.03
C GLU A 253 11.97 -11.08 -19.60
N ILE A 254 12.11 -12.18 -18.84
CA ILE A 254 11.63 -13.51 -19.26
C ILE A 254 10.11 -13.50 -19.48
N ALA A 255 9.37 -12.83 -18.60
CA ALA A 255 7.92 -12.69 -18.74
C ALA A 255 7.55 -11.98 -20.04
N GLU A 256 8.11 -10.80 -20.30
CA GLU A 256 7.75 -9.90 -21.40
C GLU A 256 8.30 -10.36 -22.76
N GLN A 257 9.49 -10.93 -22.80
CA GLN A 257 10.11 -11.30 -24.07
C GLN A 257 9.83 -12.75 -24.48
N LYS A 258 9.51 -13.64 -23.54
CA LYS A 258 9.38 -15.07 -23.82
C LYS A 258 7.99 -15.62 -23.51
N ASN A 259 7.56 -15.60 -22.24
CA ASN A 259 6.42 -16.40 -21.81
C ASN A 259 5.06 -15.77 -22.14
N MET A 260 4.90 -14.46 -21.92
CA MET A 260 3.67 -13.75 -22.31
C MET A 260 3.49 -13.68 -23.83
N PRO A 261 4.53 -13.39 -24.66
CA PRO A 261 4.38 -13.48 -26.11
C PRO A 261 4.06 -14.88 -26.63
N ALA A 262 4.53 -15.96 -25.96
CA ALA A 262 4.15 -17.31 -26.32
C ALA A 262 2.64 -17.54 -26.12
N ALA A 263 2.10 -17.11 -24.97
CA ALA A 263 0.67 -17.16 -24.71
C ALA A 263 -0.17 -16.28 -25.67
N PHE A 264 0.34 -15.08 -26.02
CA PHE A 264 -0.34 -14.16 -26.94
C PHE A 264 -0.45 -14.70 -28.37
N ARG A 265 0.59 -15.43 -28.86
CA ARG A 265 0.61 -16.02 -30.20
C ARG A 265 -0.18 -17.30 -30.33
N LYS A 266 -0.66 -17.88 -29.23
CA LYS A 266 -1.50 -19.07 -29.25
C LYS A 266 -2.80 -18.75 -30.01
N LYS A 267 -3.03 -19.44 -31.11
CA LYS A 267 -4.32 -19.47 -31.81
C LYS A 267 -5.21 -20.47 -31.09
N ASP A 268 -6.46 -20.13 -30.92
CA ASP A 268 -7.47 -20.98 -30.30
C ASP A 268 -7.02 -21.52 -28.91
N PRO A 269 -6.79 -20.66 -27.88
CA PRO A 269 -6.46 -21.12 -26.56
C PRO A 269 -7.64 -21.92 -25.97
N PHE A 270 -7.32 -22.89 -25.12
CA PHE A 270 -8.37 -23.68 -24.46
C PHE A 270 -9.03 -22.87 -23.35
N ASN A 271 -10.35 -22.66 -23.42
CA ASN A 271 -11.11 -21.98 -22.36
C ASN A 271 -11.40 -22.91 -21.16
N THR A 272 -10.41 -23.69 -20.76
CA THR A 272 -10.49 -24.57 -19.60
C THR A 272 -9.12 -24.67 -18.95
N PHE A 273 -9.10 -24.69 -17.63
CA PHE A 273 -7.89 -25.08 -16.90
C PHE A 273 -7.53 -26.53 -17.18
N SER A 274 -6.29 -26.93 -16.89
CA SER A 274 -5.86 -28.31 -17.04
C SER A 274 -6.75 -29.25 -16.24
N PRO A 275 -7.36 -30.27 -16.87
CA PRO A 275 -8.29 -31.14 -16.17
C PRO A 275 -7.61 -32.10 -15.18
N GLN A 276 -6.30 -32.28 -15.34
CA GLN A 276 -5.51 -33.13 -14.47
C GLN A 276 -4.71 -32.25 -13.51
N ARG A 277 -4.96 -32.46 -12.22
CA ARG A 277 -4.18 -31.85 -11.14
C ARG A 277 -2.70 -32.22 -11.30
N PRO A 278 -1.75 -31.23 -11.23
CA PRO A 278 -0.32 -31.53 -11.14
C PRO A 278 -0.02 -32.47 -9.98
N ARG A 279 0.80 -33.50 -10.21
CA ARG A 279 1.11 -34.53 -9.18
C ARG A 279 1.71 -33.94 -7.91
N ASP A 280 2.47 -32.88 -8.03
CA ASP A 280 3.09 -32.17 -6.89
C ASP A 280 2.07 -31.55 -5.96
N MET A 281 0.86 -31.25 -6.39
CA MET A 281 -0.18 -30.63 -5.54
C MET A 281 -0.87 -31.60 -4.60
N GLY A 282 -0.95 -32.90 -4.91
CA GLY A 282 -1.60 -33.91 -4.08
C GLY A 282 -3.07 -33.59 -3.74
N ASP A 283 -3.58 -34.16 -2.66
CA ASP A 283 -4.92 -33.93 -2.13
C ASP A 283 -5.07 -32.59 -1.35
N GLY A 284 -3.98 -31.93 -1.05
CA GLY A 284 -3.94 -30.65 -0.33
C GLY A 284 -4.13 -30.77 1.19
N LEU A 285 -4.37 -31.96 1.72
CA LEU A 285 -4.57 -32.13 3.18
C LEU A 285 -3.27 -32.00 3.98
N LYS A 286 -2.14 -32.36 3.35
CA LYS A 286 -0.81 -32.27 3.97
C LYS A 286 0.17 -31.59 3.03
N PHE A 287 0.96 -30.66 3.55
CA PHE A 287 2.15 -30.14 2.87
C PHE A 287 3.38 -30.96 3.30
N PRO A 288 4.40 -31.10 2.43
CA PRO A 288 5.71 -31.57 2.86
C PRO A 288 6.24 -30.67 4.00
N GLU A 289 6.86 -31.27 5.00
CA GLU A 289 7.43 -30.51 6.11
C GLU A 289 8.79 -29.92 5.73
N TYR A 290 8.94 -28.62 5.98
CA TYR A 290 10.18 -27.88 5.79
C TYR A 290 10.69 -27.35 7.14
N LYS A 291 11.97 -27.59 7.43
CA LYS A 291 12.64 -27.13 8.67
C LYS A 291 13.23 -25.73 8.54
N THR A 292 13.32 -25.20 7.33
CA THR A 292 13.85 -23.87 7.01
C THR A 292 12.77 -23.03 6.38
N THR A 293 12.87 -21.71 6.51
CA THR A 293 11.97 -20.76 5.89
C THR A 293 12.74 -19.74 5.08
N ARG A 294 12.09 -19.17 4.07
CA ARG A 294 12.58 -18.02 3.28
C ARG A 294 12.23 -16.67 3.89
N PHE A 295 11.50 -16.68 5.01
CA PHE A 295 11.09 -15.45 5.70
C PHE A 295 12.01 -15.17 6.88
N ASN A 296 12.54 -13.96 6.93
CA ASN A 296 13.35 -13.45 8.02
C ASN A 296 12.50 -12.56 8.93
N GLU A 297 12.73 -12.65 10.24
CA GLU A 297 12.08 -11.82 11.25
C GLU A 297 12.73 -10.44 11.30
N TYR A 298 11.96 -9.40 11.10
CA TYR A 298 12.39 -7.99 11.15
C TYR A 298 11.54 -7.14 12.09
N ALA A 299 10.66 -7.73 12.88
CA ALA A 299 9.87 -6.99 13.87
C ALA A 299 10.78 -6.13 14.75
N HIS A 300 10.39 -4.89 14.99
CA HIS A 300 11.13 -3.90 15.77
C HIS A 300 12.56 -3.58 15.26
N GLN A 301 12.83 -3.83 13.98
CA GLN A 301 14.10 -3.49 13.32
C GLN A 301 13.88 -2.52 12.17
N ALA A 302 14.90 -1.73 11.83
CA ALA A 302 14.84 -0.79 10.71
C ALA A 302 14.66 -1.52 9.36
N THR A 303 13.66 -1.13 8.59
CA THR A 303 13.27 -1.81 7.35
C THR A 303 13.55 -1.01 6.09
N TRP A 304 14.06 0.21 6.20
CA TRP A 304 14.36 1.02 5.01
C TRP A 304 15.30 0.30 4.03
N VAL A 305 16.39 -0.27 4.52
CA VAL A 305 17.39 -0.93 3.67
C VAL A 305 16.80 -2.11 2.91
N PRO A 306 16.14 -3.10 3.55
CA PRO A 306 15.49 -4.18 2.82
C PRO A 306 14.36 -3.69 1.90
N SER A 307 13.54 -2.72 2.31
CA SER A 307 12.39 -2.24 1.52
C SER A 307 12.77 -1.67 0.15
N ARG A 308 13.97 -1.12 -0.01
CA ARG A 308 14.43 -0.49 -1.25
C ARG A 308 15.23 -1.42 -2.18
N LEU A 309 15.39 -2.69 -1.84
CA LEU A 309 16.23 -3.61 -2.63
C LEU A 309 15.69 -3.85 -4.05
N SER A 310 14.39 -3.75 -4.26
CA SER A 310 13.77 -3.83 -5.58
C SER A 310 13.90 -2.56 -6.42
N CYS A 311 14.29 -1.44 -5.80
CA CYS A 311 14.50 -0.20 -6.52
C CYS A 311 15.67 -0.30 -7.50
N PRO A 312 15.61 0.38 -8.66
CA PRO A 312 16.73 0.46 -9.60
C PRO A 312 18.03 0.95 -8.93
N PRO A 313 19.20 0.44 -9.31
CA PRO A 313 20.47 0.82 -8.70
C PRO A 313 20.79 2.32 -8.78
N ASP A 314 20.31 2.99 -9.82
CA ASP A 314 20.49 4.42 -10.08
C ASP A 314 19.40 5.30 -9.44
N SER A 315 18.41 4.68 -8.76
CA SER A 315 17.34 5.44 -8.11
C SER A 315 17.84 6.21 -6.88
N PRO A 316 17.22 7.36 -6.55
CA PRO A 316 17.56 8.15 -5.36
C PRO A 316 17.61 7.34 -4.07
N ALA A 317 16.66 6.42 -3.86
CA ALA A 317 16.62 5.58 -2.67
C ALA A 317 17.81 4.62 -2.56
N ARG A 318 18.41 4.19 -3.69
CA ARG A 318 19.56 3.27 -3.70
C ARG A 318 20.88 4.01 -3.49
N ASN A 319 20.98 5.25 -3.92
CA ASN A 319 22.18 6.07 -3.75
C ASN A 319 22.46 6.48 -2.31
N MET A 320 21.51 6.27 -1.38
CA MET A 320 21.62 6.53 0.06
C MET A 320 21.98 7.97 0.44
N SER A 321 22.05 8.86 -0.52
CA SER A 321 22.77 10.12 -0.39
C SER A 321 22.01 11.17 0.40
N ASP A 322 20.68 11.08 0.45
CA ASP A 322 19.93 12.16 1.10
C ASP A 322 18.52 11.70 1.52
N GLY A 323 18.31 11.57 2.83
CA GLY A 323 16.99 11.27 3.40
C GLY A 323 15.97 12.40 3.24
N VAL A 324 16.36 13.55 2.68
CA VAL A 324 15.48 14.70 2.43
C VAL A 324 15.01 14.75 0.97
N THR A 325 15.78 14.15 0.04
CA THR A 325 15.43 14.14 -1.38
C THR A 325 14.16 13.36 -1.65
N ASP A 326 13.26 13.92 -2.44
CA ASP A 326 12.10 13.24 -2.97
C ASP A 326 11.74 13.75 -4.38
N ASN A 327 10.74 13.12 -4.98
CA ASN A 327 10.23 13.48 -6.29
C ASN A 327 9.05 14.47 -6.23
N SER A 328 9.06 15.42 -5.31
CA SER A 328 7.98 16.43 -5.17
C SER A 328 7.53 17.03 -6.50
N PRO A 329 8.43 17.40 -7.43
CA PRO A 329 8.01 17.94 -8.74
C PRO A 329 7.17 16.95 -9.58
N ALA A 330 7.24 15.65 -9.29
CA ALA A 330 6.47 14.62 -10.02
C ALA A 330 5.09 14.36 -9.41
N TYR A 331 4.83 14.79 -8.18
CA TYR A 331 3.56 14.53 -7.52
C TYR A 331 2.87 15.75 -6.91
N SER A 332 3.59 16.86 -6.69
CA SER A 332 3.04 18.04 -6.03
C SER A 332 2.55 19.08 -7.04
N PHE A 333 1.53 19.82 -6.63
CA PHE A 333 0.92 20.90 -7.39
C PHE A 333 0.84 22.15 -6.52
N SER A 334 1.16 23.31 -7.07
CA SER A 334 1.21 24.60 -6.40
C SER A 334 2.28 24.72 -5.31
N ASP A 335 2.44 25.93 -4.79
CA ASP A 335 3.49 26.29 -3.82
C ASP A 335 3.35 25.54 -2.48
N LEU A 336 2.13 25.09 -2.09
CA LEU A 336 1.90 24.29 -0.88
C LEU A 336 2.12 22.80 -1.08
N GLY A 337 2.25 22.33 -2.32
CA GLY A 337 2.59 20.95 -2.62
C GLY A 337 1.44 19.96 -2.49
N PHE A 338 0.21 20.33 -2.88
CA PHE A 338 -0.92 19.42 -2.96
C PHE A 338 -0.61 18.23 -3.87
N ILE A 339 -0.99 17.02 -3.46
CA ILE A 339 -0.71 15.81 -4.24
C ILE A 339 -1.64 15.75 -5.45
N TYR A 340 -1.10 15.77 -6.67
CA TYR A 340 -1.88 15.47 -7.87
C TYR A 340 -1.64 14.06 -8.40
N ASN A 341 -0.51 13.44 -8.07
CA ASN A 341 -0.12 12.10 -8.53
C ASN A 341 0.24 11.19 -7.35
N MET A 342 -0.74 10.43 -6.86
CA MET A 342 -0.55 9.49 -5.74
C MET A 342 0.47 8.39 -6.05
N THR A 343 0.54 7.91 -7.29
CA THR A 343 1.50 6.86 -7.68
C THR A 343 2.94 7.35 -7.53
N ALA A 344 3.22 8.58 -7.95
CA ALA A 344 4.54 9.18 -7.80
C ALA A 344 4.84 9.53 -6.33
N PHE A 345 3.85 10.03 -5.59
CA PHE A 345 3.99 10.34 -4.16
C PHE A 345 4.38 9.10 -3.35
N THR A 346 3.74 7.96 -3.59
CA THR A 346 4.00 6.70 -2.87
C THR A 346 5.20 5.91 -3.41
N ASP A 347 5.92 6.42 -4.42
CA ASP A 347 7.11 5.74 -4.97
C ASP A 347 8.32 5.95 -4.08
N ILE A 348 8.61 4.96 -3.24
CA ILE A 348 9.77 5.03 -2.33
C ILE A 348 11.11 5.02 -3.04
N CYS A 349 11.18 4.51 -4.27
CA CYS A 349 12.42 4.47 -5.04
C CYS A 349 12.88 5.87 -5.43
N GLN A 350 11.93 6.79 -5.65
CA GLN A 350 12.19 8.18 -6.00
C GLN A 350 12.16 9.15 -4.81
N SER A 351 11.64 8.70 -3.66
CA SER A 351 11.41 9.56 -2.48
C SER A 351 12.10 9.03 -1.22
N PRO A 352 13.45 9.09 -1.12
CA PRO A 352 14.18 8.62 0.06
C PRO A 352 13.81 9.36 1.36
N SER A 353 13.22 10.55 1.28
CA SER A 353 12.69 11.30 2.44
C SER A 353 11.64 10.52 3.24
N LEU A 354 10.92 9.59 2.62
CA LEU A 354 9.94 8.73 3.27
C LEU A 354 10.54 7.85 4.38
N ARG A 355 11.85 7.60 4.35
CA ARG A 355 12.58 6.89 5.40
C ARG A 355 12.33 7.46 6.80
N HIS A 356 12.21 8.79 6.90
CA HIS A 356 12.09 9.51 8.17
C HIS A 356 10.68 10.08 8.41
N SER A 357 9.72 9.66 7.60
CA SER A 357 8.34 10.18 7.67
C SER A 357 7.30 9.11 7.92
N HIS A 358 7.69 7.83 8.03
CA HIS A 358 6.74 6.73 8.26
C HIS A 358 7.33 5.64 9.13
N GLY A 359 6.60 5.25 10.18
CA GLY A 359 7.07 4.28 11.18
C GLY A 359 7.36 2.88 10.63
N PHE A 360 6.74 2.50 9.51
CA PHE A 360 7.05 1.25 8.83
C PHE A 360 8.53 1.15 8.43
N PHE A 361 9.16 2.24 8.02
CA PHE A 361 10.58 2.24 7.65
C PHE A 361 11.52 2.35 8.85
N ASP A 362 11.05 2.93 9.96
CA ASP A 362 11.82 2.96 11.19
C ASP A 362 11.82 1.56 11.84
N ARG A 363 10.68 1.11 12.35
CA ARG A 363 10.52 -0.21 12.97
C ARG A 363 9.06 -0.67 12.87
N PRO A 364 8.69 -1.60 11.98
CA PRO A 364 7.36 -2.19 11.98
C PRO A 364 7.13 -2.99 13.27
N ASN A 365 5.87 -3.09 13.68
CA ASN A 365 5.51 -3.81 14.89
C ASN A 365 5.59 -5.34 14.72
N ALA A 366 5.03 -5.87 13.64
CA ALA A 366 5.06 -7.29 13.31
C ALA A 366 5.47 -7.46 11.84
N TYR A 367 6.63 -8.06 11.59
CA TYR A 367 7.16 -8.06 10.24
C TYR A 367 8.08 -9.24 9.94
N LYS A 368 7.72 -10.02 8.92
CA LYS A 368 8.54 -11.12 8.37
C LYS A 368 8.72 -10.88 6.88
N LEU A 369 9.94 -10.89 6.39
CA LEU A 369 10.31 -10.50 5.02
C LEU A 369 10.98 -11.62 4.27
N SER A 370 10.64 -11.82 3.00
CA SER A 370 11.37 -12.63 2.03
C SER A 370 11.95 -11.76 0.92
N HIS A 371 13.19 -12.09 0.51
CA HIS A 371 13.84 -11.51 -0.67
C HIS A 371 13.66 -12.37 -1.93
N GLU A 372 12.87 -13.42 -1.85
CA GLU A 372 12.53 -14.27 -2.98
C GLU A 372 11.08 -14.04 -3.43
N LEU A 373 10.83 -14.17 -4.74
CA LEU A 373 9.49 -14.02 -5.29
C LEU A 373 8.61 -15.21 -4.88
N ILE A 374 7.84 -15.05 -3.82
CA ILE A 374 6.87 -16.02 -3.31
C ILE A 374 5.47 -15.41 -3.50
N PRO A 375 4.48 -16.14 -4.02
CA PRO A 375 3.14 -15.60 -4.21
C PRO A 375 2.39 -15.53 -2.88
N ILE A 376 2.54 -14.41 -2.19
CA ILE A 376 1.85 -14.09 -0.95
C ILE A 376 0.79 -13.05 -1.23
N PHE A 377 -0.46 -13.36 -0.84
CA PHE A 377 -1.57 -12.44 -0.90
C PHE A 377 -1.56 -11.56 0.34
N SER A 378 -1.45 -10.24 0.16
CA SER A 378 -1.42 -9.24 1.23
C SER A 378 -2.51 -8.20 1.05
N GLN A 379 -2.99 -7.64 2.17
CA GLN A 379 -4.09 -6.68 2.19
C GLN A 379 -3.66 -5.32 1.63
N SER A 380 -2.39 -4.98 1.80
CA SER A 380 -1.79 -3.75 1.28
C SER A 380 -0.30 -3.94 1.00
N LYS A 381 0.31 -2.99 0.28
CA LYS A 381 1.76 -2.99 0.03
C LYS A 381 2.33 -1.60 -0.24
N VAL A 382 3.62 -1.45 -0.02
CA VAL A 382 4.41 -0.31 -0.49
C VAL A 382 4.85 -0.55 -1.94
N SER A 383 5.16 0.50 -2.68
CA SER A 383 5.49 0.45 -4.13
C SER A 383 6.57 -0.55 -4.51
N SER A 384 7.57 -0.76 -3.66
CA SER A 384 8.71 -1.66 -3.89
C SER A 384 8.44 -3.15 -3.58
N TYR A 385 7.24 -3.49 -3.09
CA TYR A 385 6.90 -4.85 -2.68
C TYR A 385 6.15 -5.60 -3.78
N GLN A 386 6.42 -6.90 -3.90
CA GLN A 386 5.83 -7.80 -4.89
C GLN A 386 4.68 -8.65 -4.33
N ASP A 387 4.18 -8.33 -3.15
CA ASP A 387 2.96 -8.92 -2.60
C ASP A 387 1.80 -8.77 -3.58
N ILE A 388 0.93 -9.78 -3.62
CA ILE A 388 -0.28 -9.79 -4.45
C ILE A 388 -1.41 -9.18 -3.66
N LEU A 389 -1.94 -8.03 -4.09
CA LEU A 389 -3.04 -7.36 -3.40
C LEU A 389 -4.35 -8.11 -3.56
N TYR A 390 -5.04 -8.36 -2.43
CA TYR A 390 -6.39 -8.90 -2.42
C TYR A 390 -7.31 -8.05 -1.52
N PRO A 391 -8.64 -8.11 -1.69
CA PRO A 391 -9.56 -7.36 -0.85
C PRO A 391 -9.41 -7.76 0.62
N SER A 392 -9.18 -6.77 1.49
CA SER A 392 -8.97 -7.03 2.90
C SER A 392 -10.21 -7.63 3.57
N PRO A 393 -10.08 -8.71 4.36
CA PRO A 393 -11.16 -9.28 5.14
C PRO A 393 -11.71 -8.32 6.21
N TRP A 394 -10.98 -7.23 6.55
CA TRP A 394 -11.48 -6.17 7.41
C TRP A 394 -12.71 -5.46 6.85
N TYR A 395 -12.83 -5.40 5.52
CA TYR A 395 -13.92 -4.72 4.82
C TYR A 395 -15.08 -5.65 4.44
N TYR A 396 -14.89 -6.96 4.59
CA TYR A 396 -15.88 -7.97 4.16
C TYR A 396 -16.79 -8.40 5.30
N TYR A 397 -18.10 -8.47 5.03
CA TYR A 397 -19.12 -8.94 5.98
C TYR A 397 -19.58 -10.34 5.58
N GLY A 398 -19.01 -11.37 6.21
CA GLY A 398 -19.31 -12.77 5.89
C GLY A 398 -20.77 -13.17 6.13
N LYS A 399 -21.26 -14.11 5.33
CA LYS A 399 -22.61 -14.66 5.39
C LYS A 399 -22.76 -15.74 6.48
N THR A 400 -21.69 -16.37 6.92
CA THR A 400 -21.68 -17.59 7.74
C THR A 400 -21.65 -17.34 9.24
N VAL A 401 -21.65 -16.12 9.69
CA VAL A 401 -21.67 -15.84 11.13
C VAL A 401 -23.10 -15.78 11.61
N THR A 402 -23.49 -16.86 12.29
CA THR A 402 -24.68 -16.95 13.17
C THR A 402 -25.05 -15.59 13.77
N ASP A 403 -26.29 -15.19 13.72
CA ASP A 403 -27.09 -14.06 14.22
C ASP A 403 -26.55 -13.15 15.35
N GLN A 404 -25.29 -13.25 15.69
CA GLN A 404 -24.60 -12.34 16.61
C GLN A 404 -23.78 -11.33 15.79
N PRO A 405 -24.01 -10.02 15.95
CA PRO A 405 -23.14 -9.02 15.37
C PRO A 405 -21.73 -9.28 15.93
N ARG A 406 -20.78 -9.67 15.05
CA ARG A 406 -19.38 -9.79 15.47
C ARG A 406 -18.98 -8.44 16.07
N LYS A 407 -18.38 -8.47 17.24
CA LYS A 407 -17.60 -7.35 17.76
C LYS A 407 -16.37 -7.19 16.85
N THR A 408 -16.57 -6.59 15.68
CA THR A 408 -15.45 -6.17 14.85
C THR A 408 -14.75 -5.06 15.61
N HIS A 409 -13.43 -5.12 15.71
CA HIS A 409 -12.64 -4.08 16.36
C HIS A 409 -12.60 -2.77 15.54
N LEU A 410 -13.20 -2.77 14.35
CA LEU A 410 -13.28 -1.62 13.47
C LEU A 410 -14.62 -0.90 13.57
N PRO A 411 -14.59 0.43 13.51
CA PRO A 411 -15.81 1.21 13.44
C PRO A 411 -16.57 0.87 12.16
N GLN A 412 -17.76 0.28 12.34
CA GLN A 412 -18.71 0.15 11.25
C GLN A 412 -19.48 1.44 11.11
N TYR A 413 -19.80 1.81 9.89
CA TYR A 413 -20.70 2.92 9.64
C TYR A 413 -22.13 2.54 10.04
N ASP A 414 -22.69 3.30 10.98
CA ASP A 414 -24.11 3.21 11.33
C ASP A 414 -24.84 4.42 10.72
N GLU A 415 -25.66 4.17 9.71
CA GLU A 415 -26.43 5.21 9.04
C GLU A 415 -27.38 5.95 9.97
N LYS A 416 -27.88 5.31 11.03
CA LYS A 416 -28.77 5.93 12.02
C LYS A 416 -28.03 6.93 12.92
N ALA A 417 -26.72 6.76 13.06
CA ALA A 417 -25.87 7.68 13.83
C ALA A 417 -25.33 8.82 12.97
N ASP A 418 -25.44 8.72 11.63
CA ASP A 418 -24.99 9.79 10.72
C ASP A 418 -26.02 10.92 10.67
N MET A 419 -25.55 12.12 10.39
CA MET A 419 -26.38 13.32 10.33
C MET A 419 -26.21 14.05 8.99
N ALA A 420 -27.19 14.86 8.65
CA ALA A 420 -27.13 15.70 7.45
C ALA A 420 -25.89 16.62 7.51
N TRP A 421 -25.26 16.85 6.36
CA TRP A 421 -24.06 17.69 6.20
C TRP A 421 -24.16 19.04 6.92
N THR A 422 -25.31 19.71 6.79
CA THR A 422 -25.55 21.04 7.37
C THR A 422 -25.56 21.06 8.90
N LYS A 423 -25.75 19.89 9.54
CA LYS A 423 -25.74 19.76 11.01
C LYS A 423 -24.39 19.31 11.57
N LYS A 424 -23.46 18.90 10.70
CA LYS A 424 -22.13 18.43 11.10
C LYS A 424 -21.22 19.59 11.53
N GLN A 425 -20.33 19.31 12.47
CA GLN A 425 -19.30 20.25 12.91
C GLN A 425 -18.27 20.48 11.78
N THR A 426 -17.93 21.73 11.52
CA THR A 426 -16.94 22.14 10.51
C THR A 426 -15.54 22.02 11.11
N SER A 427 -15.03 20.80 11.23
CA SER A 427 -13.70 20.50 11.77
C SER A 427 -13.21 19.16 11.20
N LEU A 428 -11.89 19.02 11.03
CA LEU A 428 -11.23 17.76 10.72
C LEU A 428 -11.08 16.95 11.99
N TRP A 429 -11.72 15.78 12.00
CA TRP A 429 -11.73 14.91 13.16
C TRP A 429 -10.83 13.68 12.95
N TRP A 430 -10.06 13.36 13.98
CA TRP A 430 -9.34 12.10 14.05
C TRP A 430 -9.12 11.65 15.49
N ARG A 431 -9.29 10.36 15.73
CA ARG A 431 -8.93 9.67 16.97
C ARG A 431 -8.21 8.38 16.60
N GLY A 432 -7.14 8.07 17.33
CA GLY A 432 -6.39 6.85 17.13
C GLY A 432 -5.33 6.63 18.19
N THR A 433 -4.60 5.53 18.07
CA THR A 433 -3.46 5.20 18.94
C THR A 433 -2.15 5.53 18.25
N THR A 434 -1.06 5.55 19.01
CA THR A 434 0.30 5.82 18.51
C THR A 434 0.91 4.66 17.71
N THR A 435 0.08 3.77 17.16
CA THR A 435 0.51 2.68 16.27
C THR A 435 0.98 3.22 14.91
N GLY A 436 1.54 2.36 14.08
CA GLY A 436 2.11 2.73 12.78
C GLY A 436 3.63 2.63 12.77
N GLY A 437 4.17 1.84 13.68
CA GLY A 437 5.56 1.55 13.92
C GLY A 437 5.78 1.25 15.40
N PHE A 438 6.86 0.54 15.73
CA PHE A 438 7.29 0.30 17.11
C PHE A 438 8.30 1.35 17.55
N SER A 439 7.98 2.09 18.60
CA SER A 439 8.87 3.15 19.09
C SER A 439 9.88 2.64 20.12
N ARG A 440 11.15 2.91 19.86
CA ARG A 440 12.30 2.65 20.72
C ARG A 440 13.29 3.82 20.63
N ASN A 441 13.82 4.26 21.77
CA ASN A 441 14.81 5.35 21.85
C ASN A 441 14.33 6.64 21.15
N GLY A 442 13.08 7.03 21.35
CA GLY A 442 12.51 8.24 20.78
C GLY A 442 12.14 8.15 19.29
N GLY A 443 12.11 6.95 18.70
CA GLY A 443 11.80 6.71 17.28
C GLY A 443 10.41 7.23 16.86
N TRP A 444 9.47 7.32 17.78
CA TRP A 444 8.13 7.84 17.53
C TRP A 444 8.12 9.23 16.85
N ARG A 445 9.18 10.02 16.99
CA ARG A 445 9.29 11.33 16.35
C ARG A 445 9.37 11.29 14.84
N TYR A 446 9.67 10.11 14.28
CA TYR A 446 9.73 9.85 12.84
C TYR A 446 8.48 9.11 12.32
N HIS A 447 7.52 8.81 13.19
CA HIS A 447 6.31 8.13 12.78
C HIS A 447 5.27 9.13 12.26
N HIS A 448 4.60 8.78 11.16
CA HIS A 448 3.67 9.64 10.43
C HIS A 448 2.52 10.18 11.29
N ARG A 449 1.91 9.34 12.15
CA ARG A 449 0.82 9.77 13.04
C ARG A 449 1.28 10.80 14.06
N GLN A 450 2.42 10.55 14.68
CA GLN A 450 3.01 11.44 15.69
C GLN A 450 3.41 12.78 15.07
N GLN A 451 4.05 12.75 13.88
CA GLN A 451 4.40 13.97 13.16
C GLN A 451 3.15 14.77 12.75
N PHE A 452 2.10 14.08 12.28
CA PHE A 452 0.85 14.75 11.93
C PHE A 452 0.17 15.39 13.15
N VAL A 453 0.00 14.64 14.25
CA VAL A 453 -0.65 15.14 15.46
C VAL A 453 0.18 16.28 16.07
N ASP A 454 1.51 16.17 16.09
CA ASP A 454 2.39 17.24 16.56
C ASP A 454 2.20 18.54 15.77
N LYS A 455 2.26 18.46 14.44
CA LYS A 455 2.02 19.61 13.57
C LYS A 455 0.61 20.19 13.78
N ALA A 456 -0.41 19.34 13.81
CA ALA A 456 -1.80 19.76 13.92
C ALA A 456 -2.19 20.33 15.29
N SER A 457 -1.48 19.97 16.38
CA SER A 457 -1.88 20.30 17.76
C SER A 457 -1.09 21.46 18.38
N LYS A 458 0.14 21.71 17.93
CA LYS A 458 1.00 22.74 18.54
C LYS A 458 0.77 24.15 17.98
N PRO A 459 1.07 25.20 18.75
CA PRO A 459 1.04 26.58 18.29
C PRO A 459 2.23 26.83 17.34
N ASN A 460 2.07 26.47 16.08
CA ASN A 460 3.05 26.68 15.02
C ASN A 460 2.53 27.70 14.01
N LEU A 461 3.42 28.23 13.17
CA LEU A 461 3.06 28.93 11.96
C LEU A 461 2.67 27.89 10.89
N PHE A 462 1.58 28.17 10.21
CA PHE A 462 1.12 27.40 9.06
C PHE A 462 1.04 28.29 7.83
N ASN A 463 1.19 27.66 6.68
CA ASN A 463 0.95 28.30 5.40
C ASN A 463 -0.50 28.12 4.98
N ILE A 464 -1.14 29.20 4.60
CA ILE A 464 -2.44 29.25 3.95
C ILE A 464 -2.33 29.99 2.63
N MET A 465 -3.35 29.90 1.80
CA MET A 465 -3.45 30.72 0.60
C MET A 465 -4.53 31.79 0.78
N SER A 466 -4.28 32.99 0.30
CA SER A 466 -5.22 34.11 0.34
C SER A 466 -5.15 34.92 -0.94
N GLN A 467 -6.24 35.58 -1.26
CA GLN A 467 -6.32 36.60 -2.32
C GLN A 467 -6.42 37.99 -1.70
N GLU A 468 -5.79 38.99 -2.30
CA GLU A 468 -6.02 40.39 -1.91
C GLU A 468 -7.49 40.74 -2.18
N GLN A 469 -8.22 41.17 -1.16
CA GLN A 469 -9.56 41.72 -1.30
C GLN A 469 -9.47 43.20 -1.73
N ARG A 470 -10.03 43.52 -2.86
CA ARG A 470 -10.30 44.91 -3.31
C ARG A 470 -11.69 44.95 -3.93
N ASP A 471 -12.27 46.15 -3.99
CA ASP A 471 -13.63 46.37 -4.49
C ASP A 471 -13.75 46.31 -6.03
N ASP A 472 -12.72 45.87 -6.73
CA ASP A 472 -12.73 45.67 -8.18
C ASP A 472 -12.97 44.17 -8.53
N GLU A 473 -13.71 43.90 -9.60
CA GLU A 473 -14.05 42.53 -10.06
C GLU A 473 -12.87 41.80 -10.72
N VAL A 474 -11.63 42.24 -10.53
CA VAL A 474 -10.45 41.65 -11.17
C VAL A 474 -10.01 40.38 -10.41
N ALA A 475 -9.96 39.24 -11.12
CA ALA A 475 -9.42 37.98 -10.58
C ALA A 475 -7.98 38.16 -10.12
N ARG A 476 -7.65 37.70 -8.93
CA ARG A 476 -6.34 37.87 -8.29
C ARG A 476 -5.69 36.54 -7.97
N PRO A 477 -4.35 36.50 -7.98
CA PRO A 477 -3.65 35.28 -7.66
C PRO A 477 -3.82 34.90 -6.18
N TRP A 478 -3.96 33.59 -5.94
CA TRP A 478 -3.82 32.99 -4.63
C TRP A 478 -2.33 32.97 -4.26
N LEU A 479 -2.01 33.58 -3.12
CA LEU A 479 -0.64 33.71 -2.62
C LEU A 479 -0.51 33.03 -1.27
N VAL A 480 0.64 32.35 -1.06
CA VAL A 480 0.97 31.72 0.21
C VAL A 480 1.33 32.79 1.24
N GLN A 481 0.73 32.69 2.43
CA GLN A 481 1.08 33.48 3.58
C GLN A 481 1.16 32.66 4.86
N GLU A 482 2.08 32.99 5.72
CA GLU A 482 2.19 32.39 7.07
C GLU A 482 1.10 32.94 7.99
N THR A 483 0.50 32.07 8.78
CA THR A 483 -0.50 32.42 9.77
C THR A 483 -0.32 31.61 11.04
N PRO A 484 -0.59 32.22 12.23
CA PRO A 484 -0.64 31.47 13.48
C PRO A 484 -1.77 30.42 13.44
N ARG A 485 -1.45 29.19 13.84
CA ARG A 485 -2.43 28.09 13.90
C ARG A 485 -3.63 28.42 14.80
N ASP A 486 -3.41 29.16 15.88
CA ASP A 486 -4.45 29.49 16.86
C ASP A 486 -5.69 30.13 16.22
N LYS A 487 -5.50 30.90 15.16
CA LYS A 487 -6.59 31.50 14.38
C LYS A 487 -7.56 30.42 13.85
N TYR A 488 -7.06 29.23 13.54
CA TYR A 488 -7.80 28.12 12.93
C TYR A 488 -7.89 26.88 13.85
N SER A 489 -7.68 27.05 15.15
CA SER A 489 -7.67 25.95 16.14
C SER A 489 -8.93 25.11 16.12
N LYS A 490 -10.08 25.72 15.82
CA LYS A 490 -11.38 25.04 15.76
C LYS A 490 -11.56 24.14 14.52
N LEU A 491 -10.70 24.30 13.51
CA LEU A 491 -10.79 23.49 12.28
C LEU A 491 -10.16 22.09 12.41
N MET A 492 -9.44 21.82 13.49
CA MET A 492 -8.74 20.55 13.69
C MET A 492 -9.01 19.97 15.08
N ASP A 493 -9.77 18.90 15.16
CA ASP A 493 -10.05 18.12 16.37
C ASP A 493 -9.38 16.75 16.28
N ILE A 494 -8.06 16.74 16.54
CA ILE A 494 -7.16 15.64 16.28
C ILE A 494 -6.43 15.24 17.55
N HIS A 495 -6.67 14.00 18.05
CA HIS A 495 -6.06 13.53 19.30
C HIS A 495 -5.72 12.05 19.25
N PHE A 496 -4.64 11.69 19.94
CA PHE A 496 -4.42 10.32 20.33
C PHE A 496 -5.35 9.93 21.49
N THR A 497 -5.83 8.68 21.47
CA THR A 497 -6.66 8.09 22.55
C THR A 497 -5.96 6.95 23.28
N GLY A 498 -4.72 6.67 22.94
CA GLY A 498 -3.88 5.66 23.59
C GLY A 498 -2.47 5.65 23.04
N ALA A 499 -1.51 5.24 23.86
CA ALA A 499 -0.13 4.99 23.46
C ALA A 499 0.17 3.49 23.54
N GLY A 500 0.73 2.94 22.46
CA GLY A 500 1.08 1.52 22.33
C GLY A 500 2.10 1.31 21.25
N GLN A 501 2.59 0.06 21.12
CA GLN A 501 3.68 -0.31 20.21
C GLN A 501 4.96 0.50 20.47
N CYS A 502 5.37 0.53 21.72
CA CYS A 502 6.55 1.27 22.15
C CYS A 502 7.18 0.61 23.39
N ASP A 503 8.49 0.80 23.58
CA ASP A 503 9.13 0.50 24.85
C ASP A 503 8.49 1.35 25.97
N PRO A 504 8.43 0.88 27.23
CA PRO A 504 7.72 1.58 28.30
C PRO A 504 8.07 3.06 28.43
N ALA A 505 9.37 3.41 28.36
CA ALA A 505 9.83 4.79 28.45
C ALA A 505 9.31 5.67 27.32
N ASP A 506 9.33 5.17 26.08
CA ASP A 506 8.81 5.86 24.91
C ASP A 506 7.27 6.01 24.96
N CYS A 507 6.56 5.00 25.48
CA CYS A 507 5.13 5.09 25.72
C CYS A 507 4.78 6.18 26.73
N ASP A 508 5.52 6.27 27.85
CA ASP A 508 5.31 7.30 28.88
C ASP A 508 5.67 8.69 28.37
N GLU A 509 6.72 8.81 27.55
CA GLU A 509 7.07 10.07 26.90
C GLU A 509 5.96 10.54 25.95
N GLN A 510 5.43 9.67 25.09
CA GLN A 510 4.34 9.99 24.18
C GLN A 510 3.05 10.39 24.93
N ARG A 511 2.71 9.71 26.04
CA ARG A 511 1.54 10.09 26.86
C ARG A 511 1.65 11.51 27.42
N LYS A 512 2.85 11.91 27.85
CA LYS A 512 3.11 13.26 28.37
C LYS A 512 3.13 14.30 27.26
N PHE A 513 3.70 13.94 26.10
CA PHE A 513 3.90 14.88 25.00
C PHE A 513 2.60 15.22 24.26
N PHE A 514 1.71 14.22 24.05
CA PHE A 514 0.50 14.36 23.22
C PHE A 514 -0.78 14.58 24.03
N GLU A 515 -0.74 14.61 25.35
CA GLU A 515 -1.94 14.80 26.18
C GLU A 515 -3.09 13.88 25.75
N ILE A 516 -2.87 12.56 25.89
CA ILE A 516 -3.77 11.52 25.39
C ILE A 516 -5.22 11.78 25.83
N ALA A 517 -6.12 11.93 24.87
CA ALA A 517 -7.55 12.13 25.10
C ALA A 517 -8.24 10.83 25.57
N LYS A 518 -9.41 10.97 26.17
CA LYS A 518 -10.24 9.82 26.52
C LYS A 518 -10.72 9.10 25.25
N PRO A 519 -10.84 7.76 25.28
CA PRO A 519 -11.50 7.02 24.22
C PRO A 519 -12.92 7.56 23.97
N VAL A 520 -13.31 7.64 22.71
CA VAL A 520 -14.63 8.08 22.26
C VAL A 520 -15.32 6.96 21.49
N ASN A 521 -16.65 7.05 21.34
CA ASN A 521 -17.36 6.17 20.47
C ASN A 521 -16.96 6.43 19.00
N SER A 522 -16.71 5.38 18.25
CA SER A 522 -16.35 5.50 16.82
C SER A 522 -17.45 6.18 15.98
N GLN A 523 -18.71 6.06 16.41
CA GLN A 523 -19.85 6.70 15.74
C GLN A 523 -19.89 8.22 15.93
N ASP A 524 -19.15 8.78 16.91
CA ASP A 524 -19.03 10.23 17.11
C ASP A 524 -18.36 10.91 15.90
N ALA A 525 -17.56 10.15 15.13
CA ALA A 525 -16.95 10.62 13.89
C ALA A 525 -17.97 11.19 12.89
N TRP A 526 -19.15 10.62 12.83
CA TRP A 526 -20.19 11.02 11.86
C TRP A 526 -20.79 12.41 12.14
N SER A 527 -20.44 13.00 13.28
CA SER A 527 -20.81 14.37 13.65
C SER A 527 -19.94 15.44 12.99
N TYR A 528 -18.90 15.06 12.26
CA TYR A 528 -17.92 15.98 11.66
C TYR A 528 -18.01 15.99 10.14
N LYS A 529 -17.84 17.19 9.53
CA LYS A 529 -17.81 17.33 8.07
C LYS A 529 -16.58 16.71 7.45
N PHE A 530 -15.45 16.72 8.16
CA PHE A 530 -14.16 16.29 7.66
C PHE A 530 -13.60 15.17 8.53
N LEU A 531 -13.24 14.05 7.89
CA LEU A 531 -12.70 12.87 8.57
C LEU A 531 -11.31 12.55 8.05
N LEU A 532 -10.38 12.22 8.92
CA LEU A 532 -9.03 11.81 8.53
C LEU A 532 -8.88 10.30 8.60
N ASP A 533 -8.52 9.71 7.46
CA ASP A 533 -7.99 8.36 7.33
C ASP A 533 -6.47 8.40 7.21
N ILE A 534 -5.78 7.78 8.16
CA ILE A 534 -4.32 7.76 8.21
C ILE A 534 -3.83 6.33 8.45
N ASP A 535 -2.80 5.92 7.72
CA ASP A 535 -2.19 4.60 7.85
C ASP A 535 -1.88 4.22 9.29
N GLY A 536 -2.00 2.91 9.60
CA GLY A 536 -1.56 2.30 10.84
C GLY A 536 -0.20 1.62 10.68
N ASN A 537 -0.11 0.35 11.08
CA ASN A 537 1.06 -0.49 10.77
C ASN A 537 1.22 -0.66 9.26
N ALA A 538 0.10 -0.71 8.55
CA ALA A 538 -0.05 -0.58 7.12
C ALA A 538 -1.30 0.25 6.82
N PHE A 539 -2.21 -0.19 5.94
CA PHE A 539 -3.44 0.52 5.59
C PHE A 539 -4.38 0.77 6.78
N SER A 540 -5.37 1.63 6.58
CA SER A 540 -6.40 1.93 7.60
C SER A 540 -7.70 1.20 7.30
N GLY A 541 -8.10 0.28 8.17
CA GLY A 541 -9.37 -0.44 8.05
C GLY A 541 -10.64 0.41 8.26
N ARG A 542 -10.53 1.73 8.50
CA ARG A 542 -11.68 2.64 8.71
C ARG A 542 -12.16 3.31 7.42
N PHE A 543 -11.37 3.26 6.36
CA PHE A 543 -11.59 4.06 5.16
C PHE A 543 -12.99 3.85 4.55
N TYR A 544 -13.46 2.61 4.43
CA TYR A 544 -14.80 2.33 3.87
C TYR A 544 -15.94 2.88 4.71
N ALA A 545 -15.84 2.79 6.03
CA ALA A 545 -16.84 3.37 6.92
C ALA A 545 -16.90 4.90 6.77
N MET A 546 -15.75 5.55 6.63
CA MET A 546 -15.67 6.98 6.40
C MET A 546 -16.26 7.40 5.05
N LEU A 547 -15.96 6.68 3.96
CA LEU A 547 -16.51 6.96 2.64
C LEU A 547 -18.04 6.76 2.57
N LYS A 548 -18.59 5.84 3.37
CA LYS A 548 -20.04 5.59 3.46
C LYS A 548 -20.77 6.68 4.25
N SER A 549 -20.07 7.46 5.07
CA SER A 549 -20.65 8.58 5.80
C SER A 549 -20.86 9.79 4.87
N CYS A 550 -21.76 10.69 5.27
CA CYS A 550 -21.93 11.96 4.57
C CYS A 550 -20.88 12.98 5.06
N SER A 551 -19.59 12.62 4.95
CA SER A 551 -18.45 13.46 5.35
C SER A 551 -17.37 13.44 4.28
N ASN A 552 -16.64 14.54 4.14
CA ASN A 552 -15.49 14.59 3.24
C ASN A 552 -14.29 13.91 3.91
N VAL A 553 -13.68 12.95 3.21
CA VAL A 553 -12.58 12.14 3.75
C VAL A 553 -11.24 12.66 3.28
N TYR A 554 -10.32 12.87 4.23
CA TYR A 554 -8.92 13.13 3.97
C TYR A 554 -8.13 11.83 4.13
N LYS A 555 -7.27 11.50 3.18
CA LYS A 555 -6.47 10.27 3.23
C LYS A 555 -4.99 10.58 3.21
N MET A 556 -4.29 10.17 4.29
CA MET A 556 -2.84 10.19 4.40
C MET A 556 -2.34 8.75 4.38
N ALA A 557 -1.95 8.25 3.21
CA ALA A 557 -1.57 6.86 3.02
C ALA A 557 -0.33 6.70 2.15
N LEU A 558 0.55 5.80 2.57
CA LEU A 558 1.69 5.30 1.81
C LEU A 558 1.37 3.94 1.17
N PHE A 559 0.54 3.16 1.84
CA PHE A 559 0.21 1.81 1.43
C PHE A 559 -0.85 1.80 0.32
N ARG A 560 -0.60 0.99 -0.69
CA ARG A 560 -1.51 0.73 -1.80
C ARG A 560 -2.45 -0.42 -1.45
N GLU A 561 -3.69 -0.31 -1.88
CA GLU A 561 -4.73 -1.29 -1.69
C GLU A 561 -5.35 -1.71 -3.04
N TRP A 562 -6.10 -2.80 -3.05
CA TRP A 562 -6.72 -3.35 -4.26
C TRP A 562 -7.62 -2.34 -5.01
N HIS A 563 -8.27 -1.45 -4.28
CA HIS A 563 -9.27 -0.50 -4.78
C HIS A 563 -8.70 0.82 -5.31
N ASP A 564 -7.38 1.02 -5.34
CA ASP A 564 -6.76 2.30 -5.71
C ASP A 564 -7.18 2.81 -7.10
N ALA A 565 -7.46 1.90 -8.03
CA ALA A 565 -7.98 2.26 -9.35
C ALA A 565 -9.46 2.68 -9.33
N TRP A 566 -10.22 2.28 -8.31
CA TRP A 566 -11.67 2.46 -8.21
C TRP A 566 -12.06 3.68 -7.40
N LEU A 567 -11.19 4.14 -6.52
CA LEU A 567 -11.35 5.32 -5.68
C LEU A 567 -10.32 6.38 -6.09
N ARG A 568 -10.79 7.56 -6.46
CA ARG A 568 -9.94 8.61 -7.02
C ARG A 568 -9.71 9.75 -6.03
N PRO A 569 -8.44 10.18 -5.81
CA PRO A 569 -8.15 11.40 -5.08
C PRO A 569 -8.81 12.60 -5.76
N TRP A 570 -9.20 13.59 -4.99
CA TRP A 570 -9.89 14.82 -5.42
C TRP A 570 -11.30 14.63 -6.00
N VAL A 571 -11.78 13.37 -6.08
CA VAL A 571 -13.16 13.03 -6.46
C VAL A 571 -13.88 12.42 -5.26
N HIS A 572 -13.26 11.41 -4.61
CA HIS A 572 -13.87 10.66 -3.52
C HIS A 572 -13.22 10.94 -2.17
N TYR A 573 -12.01 11.48 -2.17
CA TYR A 573 -11.28 11.88 -0.97
C TYR A 573 -10.20 12.92 -1.29
N MET A 574 -9.75 13.66 -0.30
CA MET A 574 -8.66 14.62 -0.40
C MET A 574 -7.35 13.98 0.08
N PRO A 575 -6.34 13.83 -0.79
CA PRO A 575 -5.06 13.26 -0.39
C PRO A 575 -4.25 14.27 0.43
N LEU A 576 -3.59 13.80 1.50
CA LEU A 576 -2.61 14.57 2.28
C LEU A 576 -1.22 13.95 2.16
N SER A 577 -0.19 14.79 2.06
CA SER A 577 1.20 14.36 2.02
C SER A 577 1.71 13.99 3.42
N LEU A 578 2.87 13.34 3.49
CA LEU A 578 3.56 13.13 4.76
C LEU A 578 4.42 14.35 5.17
N LYS A 579 4.46 15.41 4.36
CA LYS A 579 5.22 16.64 4.63
C LYS A 579 4.45 17.67 5.43
N GLY A 580 3.18 17.89 5.12
CA GLY A 580 2.25 18.67 5.90
C GLY A 580 2.27 20.17 5.69
N ASN A 581 2.79 20.67 4.59
CA ASN A 581 2.74 22.10 4.27
C ASN A 581 1.32 22.54 3.91
N GLU A 582 0.53 21.64 3.34
CA GLU A 582 -0.82 21.85 2.84
C GLU A 582 -1.94 21.58 3.86
N TYR A 583 -1.63 21.00 5.03
CA TYR A 583 -2.65 20.47 5.96
C TYR A 583 -3.71 21.50 6.36
N LEU A 584 -3.27 22.67 6.83
CA LEU A 584 -4.22 23.69 7.28
C LEU A 584 -5.01 24.24 6.10
N GLU A 585 -4.37 24.55 4.98
CA GLU A 585 -5.04 25.09 3.81
C GLU A 585 -6.03 24.11 3.20
N ALA A 586 -5.70 22.81 3.16
CA ALA A 586 -6.61 21.78 2.69
C ALA A 586 -7.94 21.76 3.48
N VAL A 587 -7.89 22.06 4.79
CA VAL A 587 -9.08 22.12 5.63
C VAL A 587 -9.73 23.52 5.58
N ARG A 588 -8.94 24.60 5.66
CA ARG A 588 -9.42 25.97 5.67
C ARG A 588 -10.22 26.30 4.42
N TYR A 589 -9.68 25.99 3.24
CA TYR A 589 -10.33 26.30 1.98
C TYR A 589 -11.75 25.72 1.90
N VAL A 590 -11.91 24.46 2.26
CA VAL A 590 -13.22 23.79 2.20
C VAL A 590 -14.13 24.11 3.41
N ALA A 591 -13.56 24.70 4.47
CA ALA A 591 -14.33 25.12 5.63
C ALA A 591 -14.85 26.56 5.53
N GLU A 592 -14.08 27.45 4.90
CA GLU A 592 -14.32 28.90 4.94
C GLU A 592 -14.63 29.53 3.59
N GLU A 593 -14.03 29.04 2.48
CA GLU A 593 -14.29 29.59 1.16
C GLU A 593 -15.57 28.99 0.54
N LYS A 594 -16.39 29.84 -0.10
CA LYS A 594 -17.71 29.45 -0.61
C LYS A 594 -17.61 28.32 -1.65
N GLU A 595 -16.66 28.42 -2.57
CA GLU A 595 -16.40 27.43 -3.61
C GLU A 595 -15.87 26.12 -2.99
N GLY A 596 -15.02 26.24 -1.99
CA GLY A 596 -14.48 25.10 -1.22
C GLY A 596 -15.56 24.36 -0.45
N GLN A 597 -16.47 25.07 0.22
CA GLN A 597 -17.60 24.49 0.96
C GLN A 597 -18.53 23.69 0.05
N ALA A 598 -18.90 24.27 -1.10
CA ALA A 598 -19.74 23.60 -2.10
C ALA A 598 -19.06 22.35 -2.68
N MET A 599 -17.76 22.44 -2.95
CA MET A 599 -16.97 21.32 -3.45
C MET A 599 -16.89 20.18 -2.42
N ALA A 600 -16.66 20.48 -1.14
CA ALA A 600 -16.55 19.47 -0.08
C ALA A 600 -17.87 18.74 0.17
N GLU A 601 -19.00 19.47 0.16
CA GLU A 601 -20.34 18.87 0.28
C GLU A 601 -20.63 17.93 -0.90
N ASN A 602 -20.37 18.37 -2.12
CA ASN A 602 -20.53 17.53 -3.31
C ASN A 602 -19.63 16.29 -3.26
N MET A 603 -18.37 16.44 -2.86
CA MET A 603 -17.44 15.30 -2.71
C MET A 603 -17.94 14.31 -1.66
N ALA A 604 -18.46 14.77 -0.51
CA ALA A 604 -18.99 13.90 0.54
C ALA A 604 -20.20 13.10 0.04
N ILE A 605 -21.14 13.73 -0.66
CA ILE A 605 -22.32 13.07 -1.24
C ILE A 605 -21.89 12.03 -2.26
N GLU A 606 -21.03 12.42 -3.19
CA GLU A 606 -20.58 11.53 -4.26
C GLU A 606 -19.75 10.36 -3.75
N SER A 607 -18.88 10.59 -2.75
CA SER A 607 -18.12 9.52 -2.11
C SER A 607 -19.03 8.48 -1.49
N LYS A 608 -20.09 8.91 -0.79
CA LYS A 608 -21.10 8.01 -0.21
C LYS A 608 -21.82 7.20 -1.30
N GLU A 609 -22.29 7.87 -2.34
CA GLU A 609 -22.99 7.21 -3.45
C GLU A 609 -22.08 6.23 -4.19
N TRP A 610 -20.84 6.64 -4.45
CA TRP A 610 -19.86 5.80 -5.14
C TRP A 610 -19.42 4.61 -4.30
N ALA A 611 -19.12 4.82 -3.03
CA ALA A 611 -18.82 3.73 -2.09
C ALA A 611 -19.94 2.70 -2.01
N GLY A 612 -21.20 3.15 -2.08
CA GLY A 612 -22.38 2.27 -2.17
C GLY A 612 -22.47 1.43 -3.44
N LYS A 613 -21.72 1.80 -4.51
CA LYS A 613 -21.71 1.09 -5.81
C LYS A 613 -20.48 0.23 -6.04
N VAL A 614 -19.34 0.52 -5.38
CA VAL A 614 -18.06 -0.13 -5.70
C VAL A 614 -17.36 -0.76 -4.49
N LEU A 615 -17.92 -0.64 -3.30
CA LEU A 615 -17.36 -1.21 -2.07
C LEU A 615 -18.37 -2.13 -1.37
N ARG A 616 -19.24 -2.79 -2.12
CA ARG A 616 -20.13 -3.83 -1.65
C ARG A 616 -19.37 -5.15 -1.52
N ASN A 617 -19.84 -6.08 -0.74
CA ASN A 617 -19.25 -7.43 -0.67
C ASN A 617 -19.04 -8.04 -2.05
N VAL A 618 -20.04 -7.92 -2.92
CA VAL A 618 -19.98 -8.47 -4.28
C VAL A 618 -18.90 -7.81 -5.16
N ASP A 619 -18.54 -6.56 -4.91
CA ASP A 619 -17.45 -5.89 -5.62
C ASP A 619 -16.09 -6.46 -5.19
N LEU A 620 -15.94 -6.74 -3.88
CA LEU A 620 -14.77 -7.43 -3.34
C LEU A 620 -14.68 -8.86 -3.90
N GLU A 621 -15.80 -9.57 -3.95
CA GLU A 621 -15.92 -10.92 -4.54
C GLU A 621 -15.55 -10.90 -6.04
N ALA A 622 -16.04 -9.94 -6.81
CA ALA A 622 -15.73 -9.82 -8.24
C ALA A 622 -14.24 -9.56 -8.51
N TYR A 623 -13.62 -8.66 -7.73
CA TYR A 623 -12.19 -8.43 -7.81
C TYR A 623 -11.40 -9.69 -7.44
N PHE A 624 -11.79 -10.35 -6.35
CA PHE A 624 -11.11 -11.55 -5.88
C PHE A 624 -11.26 -12.73 -6.84
N PHE A 625 -12.44 -12.90 -7.44
CA PHE A 625 -12.68 -13.89 -8.49
C PHE A 625 -11.73 -13.68 -9.67
N ARG A 626 -11.65 -12.43 -10.17
CA ARG A 626 -10.73 -12.09 -11.24
C ARG A 626 -9.28 -12.39 -10.87
N LEU A 627 -8.84 -11.97 -9.70
CA LEU A 627 -7.49 -12.19 -9.19
C LEU A 627 -7.15 -13.69 -9.15
N LEU A 628 -8.07 -14.53 -8.65
CA LEU A 628 -7.82 -15.95 -8.51
C LEU A 628 -7.82 -16.70 -9.84
N LEU A 629 -8.59 -16.26 -10.85
CA LEU A 629 -8.50 -16.79 -12.21
C LEU A 629 -7.13 -16.51 -12.83
N GLU A 630 -6.63 -15.27 -12.67
CA GLU A 630 -5.30 -14.88 -13.18
C GLU A 630 -4.17 -15.65 -12.48
N TYR A 631 -4.25 -15.80 -11.16
CA TYR A 631 -3.28 -16.56 -10.38
C TYR A 631 -3.34 -18.07 -10.72
N ALA A 632 -4.53 -18.63 -10.82
CA ALA A 632 -4.73 -20.03 -11.20
C ALA A 632 -4.09 -20.36 -12.56
N ARG A 633 -4.24 -19.43 -13.53
CA ARG A 633 -3.54 -19.55 -14.81
C ARG A 633 -2.02 -19.60 -14.66
N LEU A 634 -1.44 -18.78 -13.81
CA LEU A 634 0.02 -18.75 -13.58
C LEU A 634 0.59 -20.07 -13.08
N VAL A 635 -0.17 -20.78 -12.25
CA VAL A 635 0.25 -22.05 -11.64
C VAL A 635 -0.11 -23.28 -12.50
N ASP A 636 -0.83 -23.12 -13.59
CA ASP A 636 -1.15 -24.19 -14.54
C ASP A 636 0.04 -24.46 -15.47
N ASP A 637 0.43 -25.73 -15.61
CA ASP A 637 1.57 -26.14 -16.45
C ASP A 637 1.35 -25.81 -17.94
N ARG A 638 0.10 -25.67 -18.39
CA ARG A 638 -0.29 -25.27 -19.75
C ARG A 638 -0.64 -23.78 -19.88
N ARG A 639 -0.22 -22.93 -18.95
CA ARG A 639 -0.60 -21.50 -18.90
C ARG A 639 -0.44 -20.74 -20.23
N ALA A 640 0.45 -21.19 -21.11
CA ALA A 640 0.65 -20.59 -22.43
C ALA A 640 -0.38 -21.06 -23.47
N ASP A 641 -1.07 -22.18 -23.22
CA ASP A 641 -2.02 -22.81 -24.15
C ASP A 641 -3.47 -22.56 -23.77
N ILE A 642 -3.72 -22.12 -22.52
CA ILE A 642 -5.06 -21.87 -21.98
C ILE A 642 -5.40 -20.38 -21.96
N GLY A 643 -6.68 -20.08 -22.13
CA GLY A 643 -7.21 -18.71 -22.10
C GLY A 643 -8.57 -18.63 -22.72
N PHE A 644 -9.24 -17.50 -22.55
CA PHE A 644 -10.53 -17.25 -23.16
C PHE A 644 -10.37 -16.50 -24.49
N GLU A 645 -11.01 -16.97 -25.52
CA GLU A 645 -11.15 -16.30 -26.82
C GLU A 645 -12.59 -16.46 -27.31
N MET A 646 -13.11 -15.45 -28.03
CA MET A 646 -14.44 -15.48 -28.66
C MET A 646 -14.34 -15.77 -30.13
#